data_802b5b20b27760d6e00168d6e29245d7
#
_entry.id   802b5b20b27760d6e00168d6e29245d7
#
_cell.length_a   1.000
_cell.length_b   1.000
_cell.length_c   1.000
_cell.angle_alpha   90.00
_cell.angle_beta   90.00
_cell.angle_gamma   90.00
#
_symmetry.space_group_name_H-M   'P 1'
#
loop_
_entity.id
_entity.type
_entity.pdbx_description
1 polymer ?
#
loop_
_entity_poly.entity_id
_entity_poly.type
_entity_poly.pdbx_seq_one_letter_code
_entity_poly.pdbx_strand_id
1 'polypeptide(L)'
;MAYQSEYALENEMMNQLEQLGYERVTIRDNKQLLDNFRTILNERHADKLEGNPLTDKEFQRLLTMIDGKSIFESARILRDKLPLRRDDESEIYLSFLDTKSWCKNKFQVTNQVSVEDTYKARYDVTILINGLPLVQVELKRRGIDINEAFNQVKRYRKQNYTGLFRYIQMFIISNGVETRYFSNNDSELLKSHMFYWSDKQNNRINTLQSFAESFMRPCQLAKMISRYMIINETDRILMAMRPYQVYAVEALIQQATETGNNGYVWHTTGSGKTLTSFKASQILSQQDDIKKVIFLVDRKDLDSQTEEEFNKFAKGAIDKTFNTSQLVRQLNDKSLPLIVTTIQKMAKAIQGNAHLLEQYKTNKVVFIIDECHRSQFGDMHRLVKQHFKNAQYFGFTGTPRFPENSSQDGRTTADIFGRCLHTYLIRDAIHDGNVLGFSVDYINTFKNKALKAEDNSMVEAIDTEEVWLADKRVELVTRHIINNHDKYTRNRQYSSIFTVQSIHALIKYYETFKRLNKKLEQPLTVAGIFTFKPNEDDRDGEVPYHSREKLEIMISDYNKKFETNFSTDTTNEYFNHISKNVKKGVKDSKIDILIVVNMFLTGFDSKVLNTLYVDKNLMYHDLIQAYSRTNRVEKESKPFGKIVNYRDLKKETDDALRVFSQTNDTDTILMRSYEEDKKEFIDAYRELKMIVPTPHMVDDIQDEEELKRFVEAYRLLAKIILRLKAFDEFEFTIDEIGMDEQENEDYKSKYLAVYDQVKRATAEKNKVSILNDIDFEIEMMRNDTINVNYIMNILRQIDLEDKAEQRRNQEQIRRILDHADDPTLRLKRDLIREFIDNVVPSLNKDDDIDQEYVNFESIKKEAEFKGFAGERSIDEQALKTISNDYQYSGVVNPHHLKKMIGDLPLKEKRKARKAIESFVAETTEKYGV
;
A
#
# COMPACT_ATOMS: atom_id res chain seq x y z
N MET A 1 -28.54 -18.24 17.17
CA MET A 1 -29.23 -18.58 15.91
C MET A 1 -28.52 -19.76 15.28
N ALA A 2 -29.26 -20.75 14.76
CA ALA A 2 -28.64 -21.82 13.98
C ALA A 2 -27.87 -21.21 12.79
N TYR A 3 -26.74 -21.81 12.42
CA TYR A 3 -25.97 -21.37 11.26
C TYR A 3 -26.88 -21.26 10.05
N GLN A 4 -26.97 -20.08 9.44
CA GLN A 4 -27.73 -19.86 8.23
C GLN A 4 -27.08 -20.64 7.09
N SER A 5 -27.85 -21.52 6.43
CA SER A 5 -27.36 -22.30 5.31
C SER A 5 -27.05 -21.40 4.10
N GLU A 6 -26.14 -21.80 3.21
CA GLU A 6 -25.89 -21.10 1.95
C GLU A 6 -27.18 -20.86 1.16
N TYR A 7 -28.08 -21.87 1.13
CA TYR A 7 -29.38 -21.77 0.48
C TYR A 7 -30.31 -20.71 1.11
N ALA A 8 -30.30 -20.58 2.45
CA ALA A 8 -31.09 -19.55 3.13
C ALA A 8 -30.54 -18.14 2.81
N LEU A 9 -29.21 -17.98 2.81
CA LEU A 9 -28.55 -16.73 2.47
C LEU A 9 -28.79 -16.33 1.01
N GLU A 10 -28.78 -17.31 0.10
CA GLU A 10 -29.09 -17.12 -1.31
C GLU A 10 -30.52 -16.61 -1.52
N ASN A 11 -31.50 -17.24 -0.86
CA ASN A 11 -32.90 -16.82 -0.96
C ASN A 11 -33.14 -15.43 -0.33
N GLU A 12 -32.51 -15.14 0.80
CA GLU A 12 -32.58 -13.82 1.41
C GLU A 12 -32.03 -12.75 0.46
N MET A 13 -30.88 -13.00 -0.16
CA MET A 13 -30.30 -12.12 -1.16
C MET A 13 -31.21 -11.92 -2.38
N MET A 14 -31.80 -13.00 -2.91
CA MET A 14 -32.72 -12.94 -4.04
C MET A 14 -33.91 -12.02 -3.71
N ASN A 15 -34.50 -12.20 -2.53
CA ASN A 15 -35.61 -11.38 -2.08
C ASN A 15 -35.21 -9.90 -1.89
N GLN A 16 -34.02 -9.65 -1.35
CA GLN A 16 -33.51 -8.31 -1.19
C GLN A 16 -33.27 -7.63 -2.55
N LEU A 17 -32.71 -8.31 -3.53
CA LEU A 17 -32.52 -7.78 -4.87
C LEU A 17 -33.85 -7.47 -5.57
N GLU A 18 -34.89 -8.31 -5.40
CA GLU A 18 -36.24 -7.99 -5.87
C GLU A 18 -36.76 -6.69 -5.23
N GLN A 19 -36.58 -6.52 -3.91
CA GLN A 19 -36.99 -5.29 -3.22
C GLN A 19 -36.20 -4.05 -3.70
N LEU A 20 -34.97 -4.22 -4.13
CA LEU A 20 -34.15 -3.16 -4.73
C LEU A 20 -34.54 -2.84 -6.18
N GLY A 21 -35.43 -3.61 -6.80
CA GLY A 21 -35.93 -3.35 -8.13
C GLY A 21 -35.40 -4.25 -9.25
N TYR A 22 -34.83 -5.38 -8.90
CA TYR A 22 -34.45 -6.40 -9.89
C TYR A 22 -35.65 -7.29 -10.23
N GLU A 23 -35.80 -7.60 -11.52
CA GLU A 23 -36.76 -8.59 -12.00
C GLU A 23 -36.18 -9.99 -11.74
N ARG A 24 -36.86 -10.79 -10.92
CA ARG A 24 -36.47 -12.18 -10.70
C ARG A 24 -36.88 -13.03 -11.89
N VAL A 25 -35.91 -13.68 -12.53
CA VAL A 25 -36.13 -14.55 -13.68
C VAL A 25 -35.62 -15.96 -13.38
N THR A 26 -36.23 -16.94 -14.04
CA THR A 26 -35.80 -18.33 -13.91
C THR A 26 -35.01 -18.74 -15.14
N ILE A 27 -33.69 -18.73 -15.02
CA ILE A 27 -32.76 -19.14 -16.07
C ILE A 27 -31.93 -20.28 -15.50
N ARG A 28 -32.03 -21.46 -16.08
CA ARG A 28 -31.36 -22.65 -15.56
C ARG A 28 -30.22 -23.13 -16.40
N ASP A 29 -30.15 -22.73 -17.64
CA ASP A 29 -29.17 -23.17 -18.62
C ASP A 29 -28.80 -22.09 -19.63
N ASN A 30 -27.78 -22.37 -20.44
CA ASN A 30 -27.24 -21.42 -21.42
C ASN A 30 -28.25 -21.07 -22.53
N LYS A 31 -29.15 -22.01 -22.88
CA LYS A 31 -30.19 -21.76 -23.92
C LYS A 31 -31.19 -20.71 -23.41
N GLN A 32 -31.68 -20.88 -22.21
CA GLN A 32 -32.60 -19.91 -21.60
C GLN A 32 -31.96 -18.56 -21.43
N LEU A 33 -30.64 -18.50 -21.11
CA LEU A 33 -29.88 -17.25 -21.05
C LEU A 33 -29.83 -16.54 -22.40
N LEU A 34 -29.55 -17.28 -23.48
CA LEU A 34 -29.52 -16.73 -24.83
C LEU A 34 -30.90 -16.22 -25.29
N ASP A 35 -31.97 -16.98 -25.00
CA ASP A 35 -33.34 -16.61 -25.32
C ASP A 35 -33.76 -15.32 -24.58
N ASN A 36 -33.42 -15.24 -23.28
CA ASN A 36 -33.66 -14.02 -22.48
C ASN A 36 -32.87 -12.81 -23.04
N PHE A 37 -31.59 -13.01 -23.36
CA PHE A 37 -30.77 -11.97 -23.95
C PHE A 37 -31.34 -11.44 -25.27
N ARG A 38 -31.77 -12.35 -26.17
CA ARG A 38 -32.41 -11.96 -27.44
C ARG A 38 -33.69 -11.17 -27.23
N THR A 39 -34.53 -11.58 -26.30
CA THR A 39 -35.77 -10.90 -25.97
C THR A 39 -35.49 -9.49 -25.49
N ILE A 40 -34.61 -9.31 -24.53
CA ILE A 40 -34.25 -7.99 -23.99
C ILE A 40 -33.61 -7.11 -25.08
N LEU A 41 -32.75 -7.68 -25.91
CA LEU A 41 -32.10 -6.94 -27.00
C LEU A 41 -33.11 -6.41 -28.01
N ASN A 42 -34.11 -7.21 -28.39
CA ASN A 42 -35.21 -6.78 -29.26
C ASN A 42 -36.04 -5.69 -28.61
N GLU A 43 -36.42 -5.82 -27.36
CA GLU A 43 -37.15 -4.78 -26.61
C GLU A 43 -36.36 -3.49 -26.55
N ARG A 44 -35.12 -3.54 -26.27
CA ARG A 44 -34.24 -2.37 -26.09
C ARG A 44 -34.02 -1.60 -27.41
N HIS A 45 -34.02 -2.26 -28.51
CA HIS A 45 -33.76 -1.70 -29.82
C HIS A 45 -35.01 -1.71 -30.75
N ALA A 46 -36.20 -1.80 -30.18
CA ALA A 46 -37.44 -1.87 -30.95
C ALA A 46 -37.59 -0.71 -31.97
N ASP A 47 -37.14 0.48 -31.59
CA ASP A 47 -37.07 1.65 -32.44
C ASP A 47 -36.18 1.43 -33.68
N LYS A 48 -34.99 0.84 -33.50
CA LYS A 48 -34.04 0.61 -34.61
C LYS A 48 -34.39 -0.64 -35.41
N LEU A 49 -35.14 -1.54 -34.85
CA LEU A 49 -35.61 -2.75 -35.46
C LEU A 49 -36.94 -2.52 -36.21
N GLU A 50 -37.55 -1.30 -36.13
CA GLU A 50 -38.76 -0.91 -36.81
C GLU A 50 -39.90 -1.93 -36.67
N GLY A 51 -40.01 -2.56 -35.49
CA GLY A 51 -40.97 -3.59 -35.18
C GLY A 51 -40.66 -5.01 -35.71
N ASN A 52 -39.52 -5.20 -36.40
CA ASN A 52 -39.09 -6.47 -36.91
C ASN A 52 -37.99 -7.05 -36.02
N PRO A 53 -38.26 -7.96 -35.06
CA PRO A 53 -37.27 -8.57 -34.20
C PRO A 53 -36.13 -9.23 -34.98
N LEU A 54 -34.95 -9.38 -34.32
CA LEU A 54 -33.83 -10.10 -34.93
C LEU A 54 -34.21 -11.51 -35.35
N THR A 55 -33.95 -11.84 -36.62
CA THR A 55 -34.13 -13.20 -37.13
C THR A 55 -33.11 -14.16 -36.47
N ASP A 56 -33.31 -15.47 -36.63
CA ASP A 56 -32.33 -16.47 -36.10
C ASP A 56 -30.96 -16.31 -36.74
N LYS A 57 -30.90 -15.95 -38.03
CA LYS A 57 -29.65 -15.72 -38.74
C LYS A 57 -28.94 -14.45 -38.25
N GLU A 58 -29.68 -13.35 -38.03
CA GLU A 58 -29.17 -12.11 -37.52
C GLU A 58 -28.64 -12.29 -36.10
N PHE A 59 -29.41 -12.97 -35.24
CA PHE A 59 -29.00 -13.27 -33.88
C PHE A 59 -27.75 -14.17 -33.86
N GLN A 60 -27.67 -15.18 -34.74
CA GLN A 60 -26.49 -16.02 -34.85
C GLN A 60 -25.25 -15.24 -35.34
N ARG A 61 -25.44 -14.30 -36.30
CA ARG A 61 -24.36 -13.39 -36.71
C ARG A 61 -23.86 -12.54 -35.53
N LEU A 62 -24.80 -11.99 -34.76
CA LEU A 62 -24.46 -11.26 -33.56
C LEU A 62 -23.66 -12.12 -32.57
N LEU A 63 -24.14 -13.32 -32.27
CA LEU A 63 -23.43 -14.26 -31.37
C LEU A 63 -22.02 -14.55 -31.87
N THR A 64 -21.82 -14.78 -33.15
CA THR A 64 -20.50 -14.99 -33.75
C THR A 64 -19.56 -13.80 -33.54
N MET A 65 -20.09 -12.55 -33.52
CA MET A 65 -19.30 -11.35 -33.29
C MET A 65 -18.90 -11.18 -31.83
N ILE A 66 -19.71 -11.64 -30.89
CA ILE A 66 -19.55 -11.39 -29.45
C ILE A 66 -19.00 -12.59 -28.68
N ASP A 67 -19.12 -13.81 -29.21
CA ASP A 67 -18.61 -15.01 -28.59
C ASP A 67 -17.10 -15.23 -28.82
N GLY A 68 -16.48 -16.06 -28.01
CA GLY A 68 -15.07 -16.41 -28.11
C GLY A 68 -14.09 -15.25 -27.77
N LYS A 69 -14.59 -14.12 -27.28
CA LYS A 69 -13.76 -12.98 -26.90
C LYS A 69 -13.10 -13.19 -25.54
N SER A 70 -11.96 -12.53 -25.34
CA SER A 70 -11.37 -12.37 -24.01
C SER A 70 -12.27 -11.52 -23.10
N ILE A 71 -12.06 -11.61 -21.79
CA ILE A 71 -12.82 -10.77 -20.84
C ILE A 71 -12.58 -9.28 -21.11
N PHE A 72 -11.34 -8.92 -21.46
CA PHE A 72 -10.98 -7.56 -21.85
C PHE A 72 -11.74 -7.08 -23.11
N GLU A 73 -11.81 -7.90 -24.15
CA GLU A 73 -12.54 -7.58 -25.38
C GLU A 73 -14.05 -7.53 -25.14
N SER A 74 -14.60 -8.45 -24.36
CA SER A 74 -16.01 -8.42 -23.95
C SER A 74 -16.36 -7.13 -23.20
N ALA A 75 -15.46 -6.65 -22.33
CA ALA A 75 -15.64 -5.38 -21.63
C ALA A 75 -15.65 -4.16 -22.57
N ARG A 76 -14.89 -4.19 -23.66
CA ARG A 76 -14.93 -3.14 -24.69
C ARG A 76 -16.22 -3.18 -25.47
N ILE A 77 -16.57 -4.38 -25.98
CA ILE A 77 -17.82 -4.58 -26.74
C ILE A 77 -19.04 -4.13 -25.92
N LEU A 78 -19.08 -4.43 -24.63
CA LEU A 78 -20.15 -4.03 -23.72
C LEU A 78 -20.38 -2.50 -23.68
N ARG A 79 -19.33 -1.71 -23.89
CA ARG A 79 -19.38 -0.24 -23.81
C ARG A 79 -19.46 0.46 -25.15
N ASP A 80 -19.20 -0.25 -26.22
CA ASP A 80 -19.21 0.27 -27.58
C ASP A 80 -20.57 0.01 -28.28
N LYS A 81 -20.72 0.57 -29.48
CA LYS A 81 -21.80 0.23 -30.39
C LYS A 81 -21.32 -0.80 -31.39
N LEU A 82 -22.05 -1.91 -31.49
CA LEU A 82 -21.71 -2.98 -32.40
C LEU A 82 -22.53 -2.86 -33.70
N PRO A 83 -21.90 -2.77 -34.89
CA PRO A 83 -22.61 -2.77 -36.15
C PRO A 83 -23.16 -4.16 -36.44
N LEU A 84 -24.41 -4.29 -36.83
CA LEU A 84 -25.06 -5.52 -37.29
C LEU A 84 -25.71 -5.30 -38.64
N ARG A 85 -25.33 -6.13 -39.63
CA ARG A 85 -25.98 -6.16 -40.92
C ARG A 85 -27.23 -7.03 -40.84
N ARG A 86 -28.37 -6.41 -41.22
CA ARG A 86 -29.68 -7.05 -41.31
C ARG A 86 -29.78 -7.97 -42.53
N ASP A 87 -30.83 -8.80 -42.57
CA ASP A 87 -31.09 -9.69 -43.70
C ASP A 87 -31.56 -8.92 -44.97
N ASP A 88 -32.06 -7.69 -44.83
CA ASP A 88 -32.39 -6.73 -45.87
C ASP A 88 -31.21 -5.86 -46.32
N GLU A 89 -29.99 -6.19 -45.87
CA GLU A 89 -28.74 -5.48 -46.13
C GLU A 89 -28.56 -4.13 -45.42
N SER A 90 -29.54 -3.64 -44.68
CA SER A 90 -29.37 -2.48 -43.83
C SER A 90 -28.37 -2.72 -42.68
N GLU A 91 -27.78 -1.64 -42.19
CA GLU A 91 -26.85 -1.70 -41.04
C GLU A 91 -27.46 -0.97 -39.85
N ILE A 92 -27.48 -1.65 -38.70
CA ILE A 92 -27.94 -1.07 -37.43
C ILE A 92 -26.81 -1.16 -36.39
N TYR A 93 -26.82 -0.22 -35.44
CA TYR A 93 -25.85 -0.18 -34.34
C TYR A 93 -26.53 -0.56 -33.05
N LEU A 94 -26.14 -1.71 -32.49
CA LEU A 94 -26.62 -2.23 -31.24
C LEU A 94 -25.73 -1.77 -30.08
N SER A 95 -26.33 -1.42 -28.96
CA SER A 95 -25.63 -1.12 -27.71
C SER A 95 -26.10 -2.05 -26.59
N PHE A 96 -25.18 -2.68 -25.90
CA PHE A 96 -25.50 -3.64 -24.84
C PHE A 96 -25.76 -2.99 -23.49
N LEU A 97 -25.19 -1.80 -23.25
CA LEU A 97 -25.30 -1.10 -21.97
C LEU A 97 -25.57 0.40 -22.24
N ASP A 98 -26.48 0.99 -21.46
CA ASP A 98 -26.56 2.45 -21.40
C ASP A 98 -25.53 2.95 -20.40
N THR A 99 -24.48 3.57 -20.91
CA THR A 99 -23.35 4.07 -20.13
C THR A 99 -23.55 5.49 -19.61
N LYS A 100 -24.61 6.18 -20.06
CA LYS A 100 -24.95 7.56 -19.67
C LYS A 100 -26.14 7.61 -18.71
N SER A 101 -27.22 6.90 -19.06
CA SER A 101 -28.45 6.84 -18.26
C SER A 101 -28.59 5.48 -17.57
N TRP A 102 -27.79 5.25 -16.54
CA TRP A 102 -27.61 3.93 -15.91
C TRP A 102 -28.91 3.27 -15.49
N CYS A 103 -29.88 4.05 -14.99
CA CYS A 103 -31.17 3.54 -14.53
C CYS A 103 -32.11 3.08 -15.67
N LYS A 104 -31.76 3.37 -16.95
CA LYS A 104 -32.53 2.91 -18.11
C LYS A 104 -32.17 1.48 -18.54
N ASN A 105 -31.18 0.88 -17.95
CA ASN A 105 -30.86 -0.52 -18.17
C ASN A 105 -31.93 -1.42 -17.51
N LYS A 106 -32.19 -2.58 -18.07
CA LYS A 106 -33.05 -3.60 -17.48
C LYS A 106 -32.22 -4.48 -16.54
N PHE A 107 -32.68 -4.63 -15.32
CA PHE A 107 -31.97 -5.37 -14.27
C PHE A 107 -32.72 -6.62 -13.90
N GLN A 108 -32.09 -7.77 -14.03
CA GLN A 108 -32.65 -9.06 -13.70
C GLN A 108 -31.73 -9.82 -12.76
N VAL A 109 -32.27 -10.71 -11.99
CA VAL A 109 -31.55 -11.63 -11.12
C VAL A 109 -32.06 -13.04 -11.27
N THR A 110 -31.13 -13.97 -11.33
CA THR A 110 -31.40 -15.41 -11.35
C THR A 110 -30.43 -16.14 -10.44
N ASN A 111 -30.80 -17.31 -10.01
CA ASN A 111 -29.96 -18.15 -9.17
C ASN A 111 -29.84 -19.57 -9.75
N GLN A 112 -28.82 -20.30 -9.28
CA GLN A 112 -28.63 -21.73 -9.56
C GLN A 112 -28.53 -22.04 -11.06
N VAL A 113 -27.93 -21.14 -11.86
CA VAL A 113 -27.68 -21.39 -13.28
C VAL A 113 -26.67 -22.53 -13.42
N SER A 114 -27.04 -23.57 -14.14
CA SER A 114 -26.15 -24.70 -14.42
C SER A 114 -25.48 -24.51 -15.77
N VAL A 115 -24.17 -24.55 -15.80
CA VAL A 115 -23.40 -24.59 -17.05
C VAL A 115 -22.80 -25.96 -17.18
N GLU A 116 -23.24 -26.70 -18.21
CA GLU A 116 -22.70 -28.01 -18.56
C GLU A 116 -21.58 -27.80 -19.61
N ASP A 117 -20.35 -27.78 -19.14
CA ASP A 117 -19.18 -27.93 -19.96
C ASP A 117 -18.36 -29.10 -19.40
N THR A 118 -17.04 -29.01 -19.33
CA THR A 118 -16.18 -30.11 -18.84
C THR A 118 -16.50 -30.54 -17.38
N TYR A 119 -17.08 -29.64 -16.58
CA TYR A 119 -17.56 -29.91 -15.21
C TYR A 119 -18.88 -29.17 -14.95
N LYS A 120 -19.81 -29.82 -14.26
CA LYS A 120 -21.05 -29.15 -13.80
C LYS A 120 -20.71 -28.09 -12.78
N ALA A 121 -20.89 -26.85 -13.13
CA ALA A 121 -20.85 -25.71 -12.20
C ALA A 121 -22.26 -25.18 -11.99
N ARG A 122 -22.52 -24.75 -10.76
CA ARG A 122 -23.80 -24.17 -10.34
C ARG A 122 -23.48 -22.87 -9.64
N TYR A 123 -23.92 -21.77 -10.24
CA TYR A 123 -23.67 -20.44 -9.75
C TYR A 123 -24.72 -20.00 -8.76
N ASP A 124 -24.34 -19.45 -7.61
CA ASP A 124 -25.28 -19.10 -6.55
C ASP A 124 -26.25 -18.02 -7.02
N VAL A 125 -25.77 -16.80 -7.28
CA VAL A 125 -26.61 -15.70 -7.79
C VAL A 125 -25.93 -15.01 -8.95
N THR A 126 -26.66 -14.84 -10.04
CA THR A 126 -26.19 -14.14 -11.25
C THR A 126 -27.04 -12.90 -11.51
N ILE A 127 -26.43 -11.74 -11.61
CA ILE A 127 -27.09 -10.49 -11.95
C ILE A 127 -26.90 -10.23 -13.44
N LEU A 128 -28.05 -10.03 -14.11
CA LEU A 128 -28.11 -9.72 -15.53
C LEU A 128 -28.44 -8.23 -15.70
N ILE A 129 -27.70 -7.58 -16.59
CA ILE A 129 -28.02 -6.22 -17.02
C ILE A 129 -28.25 -6.27 -18.54
N ASN A 130 -29.44 -5.90 -18.97
CA ASN A 130 -29.90 -6.02 -20.34
C ASN A 130 -29.77 -7.45 -20.89
N GLY A 131 -30.02 -8.44 -20.05
CA GLY A 131 -29.97 -9.86 -20.38
C GLY A 131 -28.56 -10.48 -20.38
N LEU A 132 -27.50 -9.69 -20.21
CA LEU A 132 -26.12 -10.16 -20.12
C LEU A 132 -25.70 -10.41 -18.67
N PRO A 133 -25.07 -11.53 -18.33
CA PRO A 133 -24.55 -11.81 -16.99
C PRO A 133 -23.32 -10.94 -16.74
N LEU A 134 -23.49 -9.84 -15.98
CA LEU A 134 -22.40 -8.89 -15.72
C LEU A 134 -21.80 -9.01 -14.33
N VAL A 135 -22.54 -9.57 -13.37
CA VAL A 135 -22.04 -9.78 -12.01
C VAL A 135 -22.39 -11.18 -11.53
N GLN A 136 -21.40 -11.83 -10.97
CA GLN A 136 -21.55 -13.13 -10.32
C GLN A 136 -21.35 -12.95 -8.82
N VAL A 137 -22.27 -13.50 -8.02
CA VAL A 137 -22.17 -13.53 -6.56
C VAL A 137 -21.98 -14.98 -6.11
N GLU A 138 -20.98 -15.21 -5.29
CA GLU A 138 -20.71 -16.49 -4.65
C GLU A 138 -20.86 -16.36 -3.13
N LEU A 139 -21.61 -17.26 -2.56
CA LEU A 139 -22.01 -17.21 -1.15
C LEU A 139 -21.41 -18.40 -0.40
N LYS A 140 -21.06 -18.16 0.85
CA LYS A 140 -20.70 -19.18 1.82
C LYS A 140 -21.53 -19.00 3.08
N ARG A 141 -21.76 -20.07 3.80
CA ARG A 141 -22.43 -19.96 5.11
C ARG A 141 -21.58 -19.15 6.09
N ARG A 142 -22.24 -18.52 7.04
CA ARG A 142 -21.57 -17.84 8.15
C ARG A 142 -20.58 -18.77 8.86
N GLY A 143 -19.42 -18.24 9.28
CA GLY A 143 -18.34 -19.01 9.90
C GLY A 143 -17.39 -19.71 8.91
N ILE A 144 -17.58 -19.53 7.61
CA ILE A 144 -16.62 -19.97 6.59
C ILE A 144 -15.78 -18.78 6.13
N ASP A 145 -14.47 -18.99 6.01
CA ASP A 145 -13.56 -17.97 5.48
C ASP A 145 -13.99 -17.56 4.06
N ILE A 146 -14.07 -16.25 3.83
CA ILE A 146 -14.43 -15.67 2.53
C ILE A 146 -13.47 -16.08 1.40
N ASN A 147 -12.24 -16.46 1.73
CA ASN A 147 -11.27 -16.97 0.76
C ASN A 147 -11.73 -18.29 0.10
N GLU A 148 -12.61 -19.07 0.72
CA GLU A 148 -13.19 -20.25 0.08
C GLU A 148 -14.08 -19.86 -1.10
N ALA A 149 -14.90 -18.81 -0.97
CA ALA A 149 -15.69 -18.28 -2.08
C ALA A 149 -14.78 -17.77 -3.20
N PHE A 150 -13.69 -17.06 -2.86
CA PHE A 150 -12.70 -16.61 -3.84
C PHE A 150 -12.07 -17.79 -4.60
N ASN A 151 -11.68 -18.84 -3.90
CA ASN A 151 -11.10 -20.03 -4.52
C ASN A 151 -12.12 -20.76 -5.41
N GLN A 152 -13.40 -20.73 -5.05
CA GLN A 152 -14.49 -21.26 -5.87
C GLN A 152 -14.64 -20.49 -7.17
N VAL A 153 -14.67 -19.15 -7.11
CA VAL A 153 -14.65 -18.28 -8.30
C VAL A 153 -13.44 -18.58 -9.20
N LYS A 154 -12.23 -18.72 -8.61
CA LYS A 154 -11.03 -19.09 -9.39
C LYS A 154 -11.18 -20.42 -10.14
N ARG A 155 -11.79 -21.43 -9.53
CA ARG A 155 -12.05 -22.73 -10.17
C ARG A 155 -13.05 -22.59 -11.31
N TYR A 156 -14.20 -21.95 -11.04
CA TYR A 156 -15.26 -21.79 -12.04
C TYR A 156 -14.80 -20.99 -13.25
N ARG A 157 -14.04 -19.92 -13.03
CA ARG A 157 -13.49 -19.09 -14.11
C ARG A 157 -12.59 -19.89 -15.08
N LYS A 158 -11.77 -20.78 -14.57
CA LYS A 158 -10.86 -21.58 -15.39
C LYS A 158 -11.57 -22.65 -16.22
N GLN A 159 -12.70 -23.13 -15.76
CA GLN A 159 -13.32 -24.34 -16.29
C GLN A 159 -14.65 -24.10 -16.99
N ASN A 160 -15.42 -23.08 -16.63
CA ASN A 160 -16.84 -23.01 -16.95
C ASN A 160 -17.33 -21.70 -17.57
N TYR A 161 -16.52 -20.64 -17.60
CA TYR A 161 -17.01 -19.37 -18.17
C TYR A 161 -16.82 -19.34 -19.68
N THR A 162 -17.85 -19.82 -20.37
CA THR A 162 -17.95 -19.83 -21.84
C THR A 162 -19.18 -19.02 -22.29
N GLY A 163 -19.26 -18.71 -23.58
CA GLY A 163 -20.38 -17.96 -24.15
C GLY A 163 -20.60 -16.61 -23.45
N LEU A 164 -21.85 -16.29 -23.11
CA LEU A 164 -22.22 -15.03 -22.47
C LEU A 164 -21.63 -14.81 -21.09
N PHE A 165 -21.21 -15.87 -20.36
CA PHE A 165 -20.54 -15.72 -19.06
C PHE A 165 -19.15 -15.07 -19.16
N ARG A 166 -18.58 -14.96 -20.36
CA ARG A 166 -17.40 -14.12 -20.61
C ARG A 166 -17.64 -12.63 -20.41
N TYR A 167 -18.91 -12.20 -20.36
CA TYR A 167 -19.30 -10.83 -20.10
C TYR A 167 -19.34 -10.46 -18.61
N ILE A 168 -19.14 -11.41 -17.71
CA ILE A 168 -19.02 -11.10 -16.27
C ILE A 168 -17.86 -10.13 -16.09
N GLN A 169 -18.20 -8.96 -15.55
CA GLN A 169 -17.24 -7.87 -15.29
C GLN A 169 -16.74 -7.92 -13.85
N MET A 170 -17.58 -8.35 -12.93
CA MET A 170 -17.34 -8.24 -11.50
C MET A 170 -17.80 -9.49 -10.77
N PHE A 171 -17.05 -9.86 -9.75
CA PHE A 171 -17.42 -10.84 -8.76
C PHE A 171 -17.71 -10.15 -7.44
N ILE A 172 -18.71 -10.69 -6.74
CA ILE A 172 -19.03 -10.36 -5.35
C ILE A 172 -18.97 -11.68 -4.59
N ILE A 173 -18.27 -11.70 -3.48
CA ILE A 173 -18.18 -12.87 -2.59
C ILE A 173 -18.64 -12.47 -1.20
N SER A 174 -19.39 -13.36 -0.53
CA SER A 174 -19.86 -13.09 0.81
C SER A 174 -20.08 -14.37 1.62
N ASN A 175 -19.88 -14.26 2.94
CA ASN A 175 -20.34 -15.25 3.92
C ASN A 175 -21.47 -14.70 4.83
N GLY A 176 -22.17 -13.66 4.35
CA GLY A 176 -23.23 -12.96 5.04
C GLY A 176 -22.79 -11.82 5.94
N VAL A 177 -21.65 -11.93 6.59
CA VAL A 177 -21.09 -10.92 7.51
C VAL A 177 -19.87 -10.19 6.94
N GLU A 178 -19.21 -10.81 5.99
CA GLU A 178 -18.11 -10.20 5.23
C GLU A 178 -18.44 -10.26 3.75
N THR A 179 -18.32 -9.14 3.05
CA THR A 179 -18.61 -9.04 1.62
C THR A 179 -17.51 -8.25 0.92
N ARG A 180 -17.01 -8.80 -0.18
CA ARG A 180 -15.98 -8.16 -1.01
C ARG A 180 -16.36 -8.22 -2.48
N TYR A 181 -15.77 -7.31 -3.27
CA TYR A 181 -15.94 -7.30 -4.72
C TYR A 181 -14.58 -7.16 -5.42
N PHE A 182 -14.51 -7.66 -6.64
CA PHE A 182 -13.32 -7.56 -7.49
C PHE A 182 -13.69 -7.72 -8.97
N SER A 183 -12.81 -7.21 -9.85
CA SER A 183 -12.98 -7.33 -11.29
C SER A 183 -12.64 -8.71 -11.80
N ASN A 184 -13.30 -9.11 -12.89
CA ASN A 184 -12.93 -10.28 -13.67
C ASN A 184 -11.77 -9.94 -14.64
N ASN A 185 -10.87 -10.89 -14.90
CA ASN A 185 -9.74 -10.73 -15.80
C ASN A 185 -9.36 -12.06 -16.45
N ASP A 186 -8.69 -12.03 -17.60
CA ASP A 186 -8.10 -13.21 -18.22
C ASP A 186 -6.87 -13.72 -17.45
N SER A 187 -6.15 -12.82 -16.80
CA SER A 187 -4.99 -13.14 -15.95
C SER A 187 -5.42 -13.79 -14.62
N GLU A 188 -4.46 -14.19 -13.81
CA GLU A 188 -4.74 -14.75 -12.48
C GLU A 188 -5.43 -13.73 -11.57
N LEU A 189 -6.48 -14.17 -10.87
CA LEU A 189 -7.14 -13.37 -9.84
C LEU A 189 -6.28 -13.34 -8.58
N LEU A 190 -6.03 -12.14 -8.08
CA LEU A 190 -5.20 -11.91 -6.90
C LEU A 190 -6.07 -11.50 -5.72
N LYS A 191 -5.82 -12.07 -4.54
CA LYS A 191 -6.51 -11.70 -3.30
C LYS A 191 -6.36 -10.21 -2.97
N SER A 192 -5.22 -9.61 -3.28
CA SER A 192 -4.96 -8.17 -3.09
C SER A 192 -5.85 -7.24 -3.93
N HIS A 193 -6.60 -7.80 -4.89
CA HIS A 193 -7.57 -7.06 -5.70
C HIS A 193 -9.02 -7.22 -5.23
N MET A 194 -9.24 -7.87 -4.09
CA MET A 194 -10.55 -7.94 -3.44
C MET A 194 -10.72 -6.74 -2.50
N PHE A 195 -11.78 -5.99 -2.71
CA PHE A 195 -12.02 -4.75 -1.96
C PHE A 195 -13.30 -4.87 -1.14
N TYR A 196 -13.29 -4.28 0.07
CA TYR A 196 -14.50 -3.94 0.79
C TYR A 196 -15.17 -2.74 0.13
N TRP A 197 -16.49 -2.65 0.27
CA TRP A 197 -17.18 -1.40 0.03
C TRP A 197 -17.15 -0.55 1.29
N SER A 198 -17.24 0.76 1.15
CA SER A 198 -17.31 1.69 2.29
C SER A 198 -18.32 2.81 2.00
N ASP A 199 -18.66 3.57 3.01
CA ASP A 199 -19.35 4.84 2.87
C ASP A 199 -18.40 6.00 2.48
N LYS A 200 -18.94 7.22 2.42
CA LYS A 200 -18.16 8.42 2.07
C LYS A 200 -17.12 8.82 3.13
N GLN A 201 -17.24 8.32 4.34
CA GLN A 201 -16.35 8.52 5.48
C GLN A 201 -15.31 7.41 5.62
N ASN A 202 -15.21 6.51 4.65
CA ASN A 202 -14.37 5.31 4.61
C ASN A 202 -14.75 4.20 5.60
N ASN A 203 -15.91 4.30 6.28
CA ASN A 203 -16.37 3.21 7.14
C ASN A 203 -16.75 2.00 6.29
N ARG A 204 -16.22 0.83 6.60
CA ARG A 204 -16.49 -0.41 5.85
C ARG A 204 -17.94 -0.83 5.98
N ILE A 205 -18.47 -1.35 4.89
CA ILE A 205 -19.78 -1.99 4.81
C ILE A 205 -19.53 -3.47 4.60
N ASN A 206 -19.62 -4.23 5.70
CA ASN A 206 -19.20 -5.62 5.72
C ASN A 206 -20.32 -6.59 5.37
N THR A 207 -21.52 -6.43 5.93
CA THR A 207 -22.59 -7.42 5.75
C THR A 207 -23.16 -7.41 4.35
N LEU A 208 -23.59 -8.58 3.89
CA LEU A 208 -24.19 -8.75 2.56
C LEU A 208 -25.43 -7.85 2.39
N GLN A 209 -26.25 -7.72 3.42
CA GLN A 209 -27.45 -6.91 3.37
C GLN A 209 -27.12 -5.42 3.16
N SER A 210 -26.26 -4.84 4.00
CA SER A 210 -25.88 -3.43 3.88
C SER A 210 -25.10 -3.16 2.59
N PHE A 211 -24.29 -4.14 2.15
CA PHE A 211 -23.59 -4.08 0.87
C PHE A 211 -24.59 -4.03 -0.29
N ALA A 212 -25.60 -4.89 -0.30
CA ALA A 212 -26.63 -4.88 -1.33
C ALA A 212 -27.39 -3.54 -1.37
N GLU A 213 -27.79 -3.01 -0.22
CA GLU A 213 -28.49 -1.72 -0.11
C GLU A 213 -27.67 -0.52 -0.61
N SER A 214 -26.35 -0.55 -0.50
CA SER A 214 -25.47 0.56 -0.89
C SER A 214 -24.86 0.37 -2.27
N PHE A 215 -24.30 -0.81 -2.57
CA PHE A 215 -23.53 -1.08 -3.77
C PHE A 215 -24.37 -1.69 -4.90
N MET A 216 -25.33 -2.59 -4.56
CA MET A 216 -26.04 -3.38 -5.56
C MET A 216 -27.37 -2.74 -6.02
N ARG A 217 -27.65 -1.51 -5.62
CA ARG A 217 -28.78 -0.78 -6.23
C ARG A 217 -28.62 -0.70 -7.74
N PRO A 218 -29.67 -0.96 -8.55
CA PRO A 218 -29.56 -1.10 -10.00
C PRO A 218 -28.73 -0.01 -10.68
N CYS A 219 -29.07 1.25 -10.43
CA CYS A 219 -28.36 2.38 -11.03
C CYS A 219 -26.91 2.49 -10.56
N GLN A 220 -26.64 2.21 -9.28
CA GLN A 220 -25.28 2.24 -8.72
C GLN A 220 -24.41 1.12 -9.29
N LEU A 221 -24.96 -0.10 -9.39
CA LEU A 221 -24.24 -1.22 -9.97
C LEU A 221 -23.91 -0.98 -11.45
N ALA A 222 -24.88 -0.51 -12.24
CA ALA A 222 -24.65 -0.17 -13.64
C ALA A 222 -23.61 0.97 -13.79
N LYS A 223 -23.61 1.93 -12.88
CA LYS A 223 -22.62 3.02 -12.82
C LYS A 223 -21.23 2.48 -12.48
N MET A 224 -21.12 1.56 -11.53
CA MET A 224 -19.86 0.90 -11.19
C MET A 224 -19.29 0.18 -12.41
N ILE A 225 -20.10 -0.61 -13.12
CA ILE A 225 -19.66 -1.39 -14.28
C ILE A 225 -19.31 -0.47 -15.45
N SER A 226 -20.13 0.51 -15.78
CA SER A 226 -19.95 1.33 -16.99
C SER A 226 -18.94 2.45 -16.82
N ARG A 227 -18.89 3.08 -15.63
CA ARG A 227 -18.09 4.28 -15.36
C ARG A 227 -16.85 3.99 -14.52
N TYR A 228 -16.96 3.19 -13.44
CA TYR A 228 -15.90 2.98 -12.45
C TYR A 228 -15.14 1.68 -12.58
N MET A 229 -15.44 0.86 -13.58
CA MET A 229 -14.49 -0.13 -14.05
C MET A 229 -13.58 0.51 -15.10
N ILE A 230 -12.30 0.30 -14.93
CA ILE A 230 -11.25 0.87 -15.77
C ILE A 230 -10.70 -0.21 -16.66
N ILE A 231 -10.63 0.09 -17.94
CA ILE A 231 -10.01 -0.75 -18.97
C ILE A 231 -8.56 -0.30 -19.07
N ASN A 232 -7.64 -1.14 -18.63
CA ASN A 232 -6.21 -0.91 -18.81
C ASN A 232 -5.80 -1.49 -20.17
N GLU A 233 -5.58 -0.60 -21.14
CA GLU A 233 -5.30 -0.97 -22.52
C GLU A 233 -3.90 -1.60 -22.70
N THR A 234 -2.94 -1.22 -21.88
CA THR A 234 -1.56 -1.71 -21.96
C THR A 234 -1.47 -3.14 -21.42
N ASP A 235 -2.00 -3.36 -20.22
CA ASP A 235 -1.92 -4.66 -19.55
C ASP A 235 -3.08 -5.58 -19.92
N ARG A 236 -4.07 -5.06 -20.68
CA ARG A 236 -5.31 -5.75 -21.12
C ARG A 236 -6.07 -6.35 -19.95
N ILE A 237 -6.23 -5.58 -18.88
CA ILE A 237 -6.96 -5.97 -17.67
C ILE A 237 -8.08 -5.00 -17.33
N LEU A 238 -9.09 -5.52 -16.62
CA LEU A 238 -10.12 -4.72 -15.98
C LEU A 238 -9.71 -4.44 -14.53
N MET A 239 -9.98 -3.22 -14.08
CA MET A 239 -9.73 -2.80 -12.72
C MET A 239 -11.00 -2.17 -12.13
N ALA A 240 -11.50 -2.69 -11.03
CA ALA A 240 -12.55 -2.04 -10.27
C ALA A 240 -11.96 -0.91 -9.42
N MET A 241 -12.56 0.27 -9.47
CA MET A 241 -12.17 1.35 -8.56
C MET A 241 -12.56 1.03 -7.12
N ARG A 242 -11.73 1.46 -6.18
CA ARG A 242 -12.00 1.33 -4.75
C ARG A 242 -13.02 2.39 -4.30
N PRO A 243 -13.76 2.17 -3.20
CA PRO A 243 -14.82 3.08 -2.78
C PRO A 243 -14.35 4.53 -2.62
N TYR A 244 -13.26 4.77 -1.88
CA TYR A 244 -12.72 6.11 -1.67
C TYR A 244 -12.34 6.83 -2.98
N GLN A 245 -11.89 6.06 -3.99
CA GLN A 245 -11.60 6.61 -5.32
C GLN A 245 -12.88 7.04 -6.03
N VAL A 246 -13.93 6.21 -5.93
CA VAL A 246 -15.25 6.54 -6.51
C VAL A 246 -15.80 7.81 -5.87
N TYR A 247 -15.82 7.88 -4.53
CA TYR A 247 -16.36 9.05 -3.83
C TYR A 247 -15.54 10.32 -4.07
N ALA A 248 -14.23 10.22 -4.15
CA ALA A 248 -13.37 11.35 -4.49
C ALA A 248 -13.67 11.89 -5.90
N VAL A 249 -13.82 10.99 -6.88
CA VAL A 249 -14.19 11.37 -8.26
C VAL A 249 -15.59 12.00 -8.30
N GLU A 250 -16.56 11.41 -7.59
CA GLU A 250 -17.91 11.97 -7.53
C GLU A 250 -17.95 13.35 -6.88
N ALA A 251 -17.26 13.53 -5.76
CA ALA A 251 -17.18 14.81 -5.07
C ALA A 251 -16.51 15.89 -5.95
N LEU A 252 -15.46 15.52 -6.68
CA LEU A 252 -14.78 16.44 -7.58
C LEU A 252 -15.67 16.81 -8.78
N ILE A 253 -16.34 15.84 -9.41
CA ILE A 253 -17.25 16.10 -10.53
C ILE A 253 -18.40 17.00 -10.05
N GLN A 254 -19.00 16.70 -8.93
CA GLN A 254 -20.06 17.50 -8.34
C GLN A 254 -19.58 18.94 -8.10
N GLN A 255 -18.41 19.11 -7.50
CA GLN A 255 -17.82 20.43 -7.28
C GLN A 255 -17.60 21.18 -8.60
N ALA A 256 -17.12 20.50 -9.63
CA ALA A 256 -16.82 21.09 -10.93
C ALA A 256 -18.06 21.49 -11.70
N THR A 257 -19.16 20.71 -11.61
CA THR A 257 -20.37 20.94 -12.40
C THR A 257 -21.41 21.82 -11.72
N GLU A 258 -21.50 21.74 -10.37
CA GLU A 258 -22.59 22.40 -9.64
C GLU A 258 -22.18 23.73 -8.99
N THR A 259 -20.92 23.90 -8.58
CA THR A 259 -20.56 25.04 -7.72
C THR A 259 -19.65 26.07 -8.36
N GLY A 260 -18.88 25.72 -9.37
CA GLY A 260 -17.85 26.60 -9.94
C GLY A 260 -16.63 26.83 -9.03
N ASN A 261 -16.60 26.25 -7.82
CA ASN A 261 -15.52 26.43 -6.85
C ASN A 261 -14.37 25.44 -7.09
N ASN A 262 -13.20 25.79 -6.57
CA ASN A 262 -12.04 24.91 -6.52
C ASN A 262 -12.20 23.85 -5.41
N GLY A 263 -11.26 22.89 -5.35
CA GLY A 263 -11.18 21.92 -4.27
C GLY A 263 -9.90 21.08 -4.32
N TYR A 264 -9.66 20.27 -3.29
CA TYR A 264 -8.58 19.31 -3.33
C TYR A 264 -8.99 17.96 -2.74
N VAL A 265 -8.29 16.93 -3.13
CA VAL A 265 -8.45 15.56 -2.64
C VAL A 265 -7.18 15.20 -1.84
N TRP A 266 -7.38 14.78 -0.60
CA TRP A 266 -6.31 14.34 0.27
C TRP A 266 -6.31 12.83 0.38
N HIS A 267 -5.54 12.19 -0.48
CA HIS A 267 -5.33 10.75 -0.48
C HIS A 267 -3.86 10.45 -0.23
N THR A 268 -3.59 9.59 0.74
CA THR A 268 -2.21 9.24 1.13
C THR A 268 -1.40 8.71 -0.04
N THR A 269 -0.10 8.74 0.09
CA THR A 269 0.82 8.20 -0.91
C THR A 269 0.59 6.69 -1.06
N GLY A 270 0.44 6.22 -2.31
CA GLY A 270 0.17 4.79 -2.57
C GLY A 270 -1.29 4.40 -2.69
N SER A 271 -2.20 5.31 -2.43
CA SER A 271 -3.64 5.10 -2.59
C SER A 271 -4.15 5.04 -4.05
N GLY A 272 -3.29 5.25 -5.03
CA GLY A 272 -3.68 5.30 -6.45
C GLY A 272 -4.28 6.65 -6.87
N LYS A 273 -3.72 7.76 -6.36
CA LYS A 273 -4.11 9.13 -6.74
C LYS A 273 -4.15 9.34 -8.25
N THR A 274 -3.12 8.85 -8.97
CA THR A 274 -3.01 8.97 -10.42
C THR A 274 -4.22 8.36 -11.14
N LEU A 275 -4.68 7.19 -10.71
CA LEU A 275 -5.88 6.55 -11.27
C LEU A 275 -7.15 7.37 -10.97
N THR A 276 -7.26 7.89 -9.75
CA THR A 276 -8.40 8.71 -9.32
C THR A 276 -8.47 10.01 -10.11
N SER A 277 -7.35 10.71 -10.23
CA SER A 277 -7.24 11.98 -10.96
C SER A 277 -7.43 11.80 -12.48
N PHE A 278 -6.89 10.70 -13.05
CA PHE A 278 -7.14 10.32 -14.43
C PHE A 278 -8.64 10.11 -14.67
N LYS A 279 -9.32 9.33 -13.82
CA LYS A 279 -10.74 9.04 -13.99
C LYS A 279 -11.59 10.29 -13.87
N ALA A 280 -11.28 11.18 -12.94
CA ALA A 280 -11.93 12.49 -12.84
C ALA A 280 -11.72 13.31 -14.12
N SER A 281 -10.48 13.38 -14.62
CA SER A 281 -10.12 14.08 -15.86
C SER A 281 -10.90 13.54 -17.07
N GLN A 282 -10.98 12.22 -17.20
CA GLN A 282 -11.71 11.53 -18.26
C GLN A 282 -13.20 11.88 -18.24
N ILE A 283 -13.83 11.85 -17.06
CA ILE A 283 -15.27 12.14 -16.96
C ILE A 283 -15.54 13.62 -17.21
N LEU A 284 -14.70 14.51 -16.67
CA LEU A 284 -14.86 15.96 -16.88
C LEU A 284 -14.63 16.37 -18.33
N SER A 285 -13.71 15.71 -19.03
CA SER A 285 -13.46 15.99 -20.46
C SER A 285 -14.63 15.60 -21.38
N GLN A 286 -15.59 14.83 -20.87
CA GLN A 286 -16.82 14.45 -21.60
C GLN A 286 -18.03 15.36 -21.27
N GLN A 287 -17.85 16.41 -20.43
CA GLN A 287 -18.91 17.35 -20.11
C GLN A 287 -18.99 18.45 -21.19
N ASP A 288 -20.15 18.72 -21.67
CA ASP A 288 -20.37 19.66 -22.79
C ASP A 288 -20.01 21.13 -22.45
N ASP A 289 -20.13 21.50 -21.17
CA ASP A 289 -19.81 22.84 -20.65
C ASP A 289 -18.31 23.06 -20.38
N ILE A 290 -17.49 21.98 -20.32
CA ILE A 290 -16.05 22.04 -20.07
C ILE A 290 -15.30 21.97 -21.40
N LYS A 291 -14.61 23.05 -21.77
CA LYS A 291 -13.87 23.11 -23.04
C LYS A 291 -12.56 22.36 -23.05
N LYS A 292 -11.87 22.35 -21.93
CA LYS A 292 -10.61 21.63 -21.75
C LYS A 292 -10.48 21.16 -20.31
N VAL A 293 -9.90 19.99 -20.16
CA VAL A 293 -9.32 19.52 -18.91
C VAL A 293 -7.80 19.48 -19.07
N ILE A 294 -7.09 20.17 -18.20
CA ILE A 294 -5.64 20.29 -18.24
C ILE A 294 -5.08 19.65 -16.99
N PHE A 295 -4.35 18.56 -17.18
CA PHE A 295 -3.66 17.88 -16.09
C PHE A 295 -2.25 18.44 -15.96
N LEU A 296 -1.94 19.05 -14.81
CA LEU A 296 -0.64 19.64 -14.54
C LEU A 296 0.18 18.72 -13.66
N VAL A 297 1.36 18.37 -14.14
CA VAL A 297 2.40 17.66 -13.37
C VAL A 297 3.54 18.60 -13.00
N ASP A 298 4.22 18.31 -11.90
CA ASP A 298 5.22 19.25 -11.35
C ASP A 298 6.56 19.20 -12.10
N ARG A 299 7.09 18.02 -12.38
CA ARG A 299 8.44 17.89 -12.96
C ARG A 299 8.44 17.14 -14.29
N LYS A 300 9.47 17.45 -15.13
CA LYS A 300 9.68 16.76 -16.40
C LYS A 300 9.85 15.24 -16.24
N ASP A 301 10.45 14.81 -15.14
CA ASP A 301 10.70 13.38 -14.88
C ASP A 301 9.43 12.62 -14.46
N LEU A 302 8.47 13.32 -13.87
CA LEU A 302 7.13 12.79 -13.57
C LEU A 302 6.19 12.84 -14.78
N ASP A 303 6.50 13.70 -15.76
CA ASP A 303 5.72 13.84 -16.99
C ASP A 303 5.67 12.51 -17.76
N SER A 304 6.82 11.84 -17.93
CA SER A 304 6.90 10.54 -18.62
C SER A 304 6.24 9.41 -17.84
N GLN A 305 6.39 9.37 -16.52
CA GLN A 305 5.76 8.32 -15.70
C GLN A 305 4.25 8.51 -15.61
N THR A 306 3.79 9.72 -15.39
CA THR A 306 2.36 10.06 -15.39
C THR A 306 1.75 9.80 -16.76
N GLU A 307 2.44 10.17 -17.83
CA GLU A 307 2.03 9.89 -19.20
C GLU A 307 1.92 8.38 -19.47
N GLU A 308 2.92 7.60 -19.07
CA GLU A 308 2.88 6.14 -19.20
C GLU A 308 1.70 5.54 -18.42
N GLU A 309 1.43 6.05 -17.20
CA GLU A 309 0.27 5.61 -16.43
C GLU A 309 -1.06 6.01 -17.08
N PHE A 310 -1.18 7.23 -17.59
CA PHE A 310 -2.38 7.65 -18.30
C PHE A 310 -2.60 6.87 -19.60
N ASN A 311 -1.52 6.60 -20.35
CA ASN A 311 -1.61 5.80 -21.59
C ASN A 311 -1.97 4.33 -21.33
N LYS A 312 -1.75 3.80 -20.10
CA LYS A 312 -2.28 2.49 -19.70
C LYS A 312 -3.81 2.47 -19.69
N PHE A 313 -4.43 3.58 -19.33
CA PHE A 313 -5.87 3.66 -19.15
C PHE A 313 -6.62 4.21 -20.38
N ALA A 314 -5.94 4.94 -21.26
CA ALA A 314 -6.51 5.44 -22.51
C ALA A 314 -5.40 5.64 -23.54
N LYS A 315 -5.17 4.63 -24.38
CA LYS A 315 -4.14 4.68 -25.41
C LYS A 315 -4.41 5.81 -26.42
N GLY A 316 -3.44 6.73 -26.53
CA GLY A 316 -3.55 7.88 -27.44
C GLY A 316 -4.44 9.02 -26.95
N ALA A 317 -4.94 8.97 -25.71
CA ALA A 317 -5.68 10.09 -25.11
C ALA A 317 -4.76 11.27 -24.77
N ILE A 318 -3.45 11.05 -24.76
CA ILE A 318 -2.45 12.05 -24.44
C ILE A 318 -1.36 12.03 -25.49
N ASP A 319 -1.31 13.08 -26.28
CA ASP A 319 -0.17 13.39 -27.13
C ASP A 319 0.95 14.02 -26.31
N LYS A 320 2.19 13.55 -26.55
CA LYS A 320 3.37 14.11 -25.89
C LYS A 320 3.50 15.60 -26.14
N THR A 321 3.52 16.37 -25.06
CA THR A 321 3.77 17.81 -25.13
C THR A 321 5.29 18.05 -25.03
N PHE A 322 5.99 17.93 -26.14
CA PHE A 322 7.45 18.09 -26.18
C PHE A 322 7.91 19.52 -25.98
N ASN A 323 7.16 20.49 -26.51
CA ASN A 323 7.51 21.90 -26.44
C ASN A 323 6.28 22.82 -26.34
N THR A 324 6.53 24.09 -26.08
CA THR A 324 5.49 25.11 -25.89
C THR A 324 4.61 25.31 -27.14
N SER A 325 5.18 25.24 -28.33
CA SER A 325 4.42 25.42 -29.59
C SER A 325 3.44 24.27 -29.82
N GLN A 326 3.83 23.04 -29.48
CA GLN A 326 2.95 21.88 -29.53
C GLN A 326 1.83 22.00 -28.51
N LEU A 327 2.11 22.45 -27.28
CA LEU A 327 1.09 22.69 -26.25
C LEU A 327 0.03 23.69 -26.75
N VAL A 328 0.45 24.79 -27.36
CA VAL A 328 -0.48 25.79 -27.94
C VAL A 328 -1.34 25.16 -29.04
N ARG A 329 -0.78 24.30 -29.88
CA ARG A 329 -1.53 23.56 -30.90
C ARG A 329 -2.56 22.63 -30.25
N GLN A 330 -2.15 21.82 -29.27
CA GLN A 330 -3.05 20.90 -28.53
C GLN A 330 -4.17 21.65 -27.81
N LEU A 331 -3.86 22.79 -27.20
CA LEU A 331 -4.89 23.64 -26.60
C LEU A 331 -5.94 24.07 -27.62
N ASN A 332 -5.55 24.46 -28.84
CA ASN A 332 -6.45 24.90 -29.88
C ASN A 332 -7.13 23.75 -30.65
N ASP A 333 -6.68 22.50 -30.47
CA ASP A 333 -7.34 21.35 -31.11
C ASP A 333 -8.59 20.94 -30.34
N LYS A 334 -9.76 21.09 -30.97
CA LYS A 334 -11.04 20.73 -30.36
C LYS A 334 -11.23 19.22 -30.15
N SER A 335 -10.51 18.40 -30.88
CA SER A 335 -10.59 16.94 -30.77
C SER A 335 -9.86 16.39 -29.52
N LEU A 336 -9.01 17.21 -28.88
CA LEU A 336 -8.24 16.86 -27.68
C LEU A 336 -8.82 17.55 -26.43
N PRO A 337 -9.87 17.03 -25.81
CA PRO A 337 -10.49 17.65 -24.63
C PRO A 337 -9.66 17.52 -23.35
N LEU A 338 -8.70 16.57 -23.29
CA LEU A 338 -7.81 16.33 -22.18
C LEU A 338 -6.35 16.51 -22.60
N ILE A 339 -5.59 17.30 -21.85
CA ILE A 339 -4.17 17.60 -22.11
C ILE A 339 -3.38 17.36 -20.81
N VAL A 340 -2.21 16.74 -20.93
CA VAL A 340 -1.24 16.62 -19.83
C VAL A 340 0.00 17.46 -20.15
N THR A 341 0.40 18.29 -19.20
CA THR A 341 1.56 19.17 -19.36
C THR A 341 2.16 19.57 -18.02
N THR A 342 3.30 20.23 -18.02
CA THR A 342 3.88 20.80 -16.81
C THR A 342 3.45 22.25 -16.62
N ILE A 343 3.43 22.72 -15.36
CA ILE A 343 3.09 24.11 -15.06
C ILE A 343 4.08 25.10 -15.72
N GLN A 344 5.36 24.71 -15.84
CA GLN A 344 6.40 25.51 -16.49
C GLN A 344 6.11 25.70 -18.00
N LYS A 345 5.73 24.61 -18.69
CA LYS A 345 5.37 24.68 -20.12
C LYS A 345 4.10 25.55 -20.30
N MET A 346 3.11 25.39 -19.40
CA MET A 346 1.88 26.19 -19.44
C MET A 346 2.18 27.68 -19.23
N ALA A 347 2.98 28.02 -18.23
CA ALA A 347 3.37 29.42 -17.97
C ALA A 347 4.09 30.04 -19.18
N LYS A 348 5.05 29.30 -19.79
CA LYS A 348 5.75 29.75 -21.02
C LYS A 348 4.80 29.89 -22.22
N ALA A 349 3.83 29.00 -22.37
CA ALA A 349 2.84 29.07 -23.43
C ALA A 349 2.00 30.36 -23.33
N ILE A 350 1.58 30.70 -22.11
CA ILE A 350 0.84 31.94 -21.83
C ILE A 350 1.71 33.17 -22.12
N GLN A 351 2.95 33.21 -21.63
CA GLN A 351 3.83 34.35 -21.83
C GLN A 351 4.16 34.62 -23.30
N GLY A 352 4.40 33.56 -24.08
CA GLY A 352 4.80 33.69 -25.49
C GLY A 352 3.65 33.75 -26.49
N ASN A 353 2.43 33.27 -26.13
CA ASN A 353 1.34 33.05 -27.10
C ASN A 353 -0.03 33.44 -26.50
N ALA A 354 -0.09 34.46 -25.65
CA ALA A 354 -1.33 34.87 -24.98
C ALA A 354 -2.48 35.14 -25.97
N HIS A 355 -2.20 35.73 -27.14
CA HIS A 355 -3.17 36.03 -28.16
C HIS A 355 -3.81 34.78 -28.81
N LEU A 356 -3.08 33.68 -28.92
CA LEU A 356 -3.61 32.40 -29.43
C LEU A 356 -4.47 31.67 -28.39
N LEU A 357 -4.34 32.04 -27.14
CA LEU A 357 -5.06 31.46 -26.01
C LEU A 357 -6.19 32.36 -25.49
N GLU A 358 -6.52 33.48 -26.22
CA GLU A 358 -7.52 34.48 -25.80
C GLU A 358 -8.88 33.85 -25.49
N GLN A 359 -9.32 32.87 -26.29
CA GLN A 359 -10.58 32.16 -26.08
C GLN A 359 -10.71 31.48 -24.70
N TYR A 360 -9.59 31.14 -24.08
CA TYR A 360 -9.59 30.44 -22.77
C TYR A 360 -9.70 31.40 -21.57
N LYS A 361 -9.75 32.73 -21.82
CA LYS A 361 -10.04 33.68 -20.75
C LYS A 361 -11.49 33.55 -20.25
N THR A 362 -12.42 33.17 -21.13
CA THR A 362 -13.85 33.11 -20.83
C THR A 362 -14.40 31.69 -20.82
N ASN A 363 -13.76 30.76 -21.54
CA ASN A 363 -14.20 29.38 -21.60
C ASN A 363 -13.93 28.66 -20.24
N LYS A 364 -14.88 27.79 -19.88
CA LYS A 364 -14.71 26.94 -18.69
C LYS A 364 -13.61 25.91 -18.94
N VAL A 365 -12.56 25.97 -18.13
CA VAL A 365 -11.41 25.08 -18.15
C VAL A 365 -11.23 24.48 -16.77
N VAL A 366 -10.92 23.20 -16.69
CA VAL A 366 -10.63 22.53 -15.42
C VAL A 366 -9.16 22.13 -15.38
N PHE A 367 -8.47 22.58 -14.35
CA PHE A 367 -7.11 22.17 -14.05
C PHE A 367 -7.12 21.11 -12.97
N ILE A 368 -6.45 19.98 -13.22
CA ILE A 368 -6.18 18.95 -12.23
C ILE A 368 -4.67 18.95 -11.97
N ILE A 369 -4.29 19.09 -10.71
CA ILE A 369 -2.92 19.34 -10.31
C ILE A 369 -2.49 18.21 -9.36
N ASP A 370 -1.54 17.38 -9.81
CA ASP A 370 -0.98 16.34 -8.96
C ASP A 370 0.12 16.91 -8.07
N GLU A 371 0.32 16.29 -6.89
CA GLU A 371 1.25 16.72 -5.84
C GLU A 371 1.16 18.22 -5.54
N CYS A 372 -0.06 18.72 -5.39
CA CYS A 372 -0.37 20.15 -5.31
C CYS A 372 0.15 20.90 -4.07
N HIS A 373 0.80 20.18 -3.15
CA HIS A 373 1.45 20.75 -1.95
C HIS A 373 2.80 21.43 -2.24
N ARG A 374 3.36 21.27 -3.43
CA ARG A 374 4.69 21.80 -3.75
C ARG A 374 4.70 23.30 -3.94
N SER A 375 5.76 23.95 -3.46
CA SER A 375 5.91 25.39 -3.41
C SER A 375 6.03 26.10 -4.77
N GLN A 376 6.36 25.35 -5.83
CA GLN A 376 6.57 25.89 -7.19
C GLN A 376 5.33 26.47 -7.85
N PHE A 377 4.16 26.26 -7.26
CA PHE A 377 2.91 26.78 -7.80
C PHE A 377 2.65 28.28 -7.56
N GLY A 378 3.49 29.00 -6.78
CA GLY A 378 3.27 30.39 -6.42
C GLY A 378 3.07 31.33 -7.62
N ASP A 379 4.16 31.77 -8.27
CA ASP A 379 4.06 32.79 -9.35
C ASP A 379 3.56 32.23 -10.66
N MET A 380 3.94 31.00 -11.02
CA MET A 380 3.45 30.32 -12.23
C MET A 380 1.94 30.04 -12.13
N HIS A 381 1.48 29.60 -10.95
CA HIS A 381 0.05 29.41 -10.70
C HIS A 381 -0.74 30.72 -10.78
N ARG A 382 -0.18 31.82 -10.26
CA ARG A 382 -0.78 33.15 -10.39
C ARG A 382 -0.94 33.56 -11.85
N LEU A 383 0.09 33.35 -12.68
CA LEU A 383 0.04 33.65 -14.12
C LEU A 383 -1.04 32.83 -14.84
N VAL A 384 -1.13 31.54 -14.52
CA VAL A 384 -2.17 30.67 -15.08
C VAL A 384 -3.56 31.17 -14.66
N LYS A 385 -3.78 31.48 -13.38
CA LYS A 385 -5.04 32.03 -12.87
C LYS A 385 -5.42 33.34 -13.52
N GLN A 386 -4.47 34.25 -13.76
CA GLN A 386 -4.72 35.53 -14.40
C GLN A 386 -5.19 35.38 -15.85
N HIS A 387 -4.68 34.37 -16.55
CA HIS A 387 -5.07 34.13 -17.95
C HIS A 387 -6.40 33.37 -18.04
N PHE A 388 -6.57 32.29 -17.29
CA PHE A 388 -7.76 31.43 -17.31
C PHE A 388 -8.77 31.88 -16.23
N LYS A 389 -9.49 32.96 -16.49
CA LYS A 389 -10.39 33.59 -15.51
C LYS A 389 -11.60 32.75 -15.12
N ASN A 390 -12.07 31.89 -16.04
CA ASN A 390 -13.22 30.99 -15.85
C ASN A 390 -12.72 29.55 -15.62
N ALA A 391 -11.60 29.37 -14.93
CA ALA A 391 -11.06 28.05 -14.65
C ALA A 391 -11.29 27.63 -13.22
N GLN A 392 -11.46 26.32 -13.04
CA GLN A 392 -11.48 25.66 -11.75
C GLN A 392 -10.19 24.86 -11.55
N TYR A 393 -9.75 24.80 -10.31
CA TYR A 393 -8.49 24.15 -9.93
C TYR A 393 -8.74 23.06 -8.89
N PHE A 394 -8.36 21.83 -9.21
CA PHE A 394 -8.50 20.68 -8.33
C PHE A 394 -7.13 20.09 -8.01
N GLY A 395 -6.76 20.10 -6.73
CA GLY A 395 -5.50 19.57 -6.25
C GLY A 395 -5.62 18.12 -5.79
N PHE A 396 -4.60 17.30 -6.08
CA PHE A 396 -4.40 15.98 -5.48
C PHE A 396 -3.11 15.97 -4.68
N THR A 397 -3.17 15.50 -3.45
CA THR A 397 -1.98 15.39 -2.60
C THR A 397 -2.11 14.31 -1.54
N GLY A 398 -0.99 13.70 -1.17
CA GLY A 398 -0.90 12.80 -0.01
C GLY A 398 -0.53 13.53 1.28
N THR A 399 0.02 14.73 1.16
CA THR A 399 0.59 15.52 2.26
C THR A 399 0.23 17.00 2.11
N PRO A 400 -1.02 17.38 2.40
CA PRO A 400 -1.45 18.77 2.33
C PRO A 400 -0.58 19.66 3.23
N ARG A 401 -0.52 20.94 2.87
CA ARG A 401 0.06 21.97 3.73
C ARG A 401 -1.00 22.54 4.66
N PHE A 402 -0.71 22.48 5.94
CA PHE A 402 -1.49 23.01 7.05
C PHE A 402 -0.74 24.21 7.67
N PRO A 403 -1.31 24.91 8.66
CA PRO A 403 -0.58 25.98 9.35
C PRO A 403 0.76 25.54 9.93
N GLU A 404 0.83 24.31 10.47
CA GLU A 404 2.02 23.72 11.10
C GLU A 404 3.16 23.43 10.10
N ASN A 405 2.83 23.23 8.83
CA ASN A 405 3.77 22.93 7.75
C ASN A 405 3.52 23.78 6.51
N SER A 406 3.05 25.02 6.70
CA SER A 406 2.72 25.96 5.62
C SER A 406 3.88 26.18 4.64
N SER A 407 3.57 26.69 3.45
CA SER A 407 4.59 27.06 2.45
C SER A 407 5.42 28.27 2.92
N GLN A 408 6.48 28.59 2.20
CA GLN A 408 7.36 29.72 2.54
C GLN A 408 6.62 31.06 2.59
N ASP A 409 5.56 31.20 1.80
CA ASP A 409 4.70 32.38 1.76
C ASP A 409 3.54 32.31 2.77
N GLY A 410 3.55 31.33 3.69
CA GLY A 410 2.57 31.13 4.75
C GLY A 410 1.25 30.49 4.29
N ARG A 411 1.07 30.17 3.02
CA ARG A 411 -0.19 29.62 2.51
C ARG A 411 -0.30 28.12 2.77
N THR A 412 -1.52 27.70 3.06
CA THR A 412 -1.92 26.30 3.17
C THR A 412 -2.49 25.77 1.85
N THR A 413 -2.70 24.45 1.76
CA THR A 413 -3.38 23.86 0.61
C THR A 413 -4.82 24.37 0.48
N ALA A 414 -5.49 24.62 1.60
CA ALA A 414 -6.85 25.16 1.61
C ALA A 414 -6.92 26.62 1.10
N ASP A 415 -5.90 27.43 1.37
CA ASP A 415 -5.84 28.82 0.86
C ASP A 415 -5.74 28.87 -0.66
N ILE A 416 -5.14 27.84 -1.27
CA ILE A 416 -4.94 27.78 -2.73
C ILE A 416 -6.11 27.14 -3.45
N PHE A 417 -6.62 26.02 -2.91
CA PHE A 417 -7.63 25.16 -3.57
C PHE A 417 -9.02 25.21 -2.92
N GLY A 418 -9.18 25.87 -1.77
CA GLY A 418 -10.44 25.86 -1.03
C GLY A 418 -10.64 24.60 -0.21
N ARG A 419 -11.86 24.05 -0.19
CA ARG A 419 -12.17 22.91 0.71
C ARG A 419 -11.58 21.59 0.25
N CYS A 420 -11.30 20.73 1.22
CA CYS A 420 -11.04 19.32 0.98
C CYS A 420 -12.35 18.61 0.56
N LEU A 421 -12.31 17.91 -0.57
CA LEU A 421 -13.48 17.24 -1.14
C LEU A 421 -13.63 15.81 -0.64
N HIS A 422 -12.51 15.14 -0.40
CA HIS A 422 -12.46 13.78 0.11
C HIS A 422 -11.12 13.51 0.78
N THR A 423 -11.14 12.72 1.84
CA THR A 423 -9.94 12.25 2.56
C THR A 423 -9.83 10.75 2.50
N TYR A 424 -8.61 10.25 2.31
CA TYR A 424 -8.24 8.86 2.51
C TYR A 424 -6.82 8.84 3.07
N LEU A 425 -6.73 8.70 4.39
CA LEU A 425 -5.53 8.94 5.15
C LEU A 425 -4.62 7.70 5.18
N ILE A 426 -3.41 7.85 5.69
CA ILE A 426 -2.47 6.74 5.79
C ILE A 426 -3.00 5.62 6.69
N ARG A 427 -3.71 5.95 7.78
CA ARG A 427 -4.36 4.98 8.66
C ARG A 427 -5.42 4.15 7.93
N ASP A 428 -6.27 4.81 7.11
CA ASP A 428 -7.31 4.15 6.33
C ASP A 428 -6.67 3.19 5.30
N ALA A 429 -5.57 3.62 4.69
CA ALA A 429 -4.86 2.84 3.69
C ALA A 429 -4.15 1.62 4.29
N ILE A 430 -3.59 1.73 5.49
CA ILE A 430 -3.01 0.60 6.24
C ILE A 430 -4.12 -0.35 6.68
N HIS A 431 -5.20 0.18 7.25
CA HIS A 431 -6.36 -0.61 7.64
C HIS A 431 -6.94 -1.43 6.49
N ASP A 432 -7.02 -0.84 5.30
CA ASP A 432 -7.51 -1.52 4.09
C ASP A 432 -6.48 -2.45 3.43
N GLY A 433 -5.25 -2.51 3.95
CA GLY A 433 -4.16 -3.28 3.36
C GLY A 433 -3.68 -2.73 2.00
N ASN A 434 -3.96 -1.47 1.69
CA ASN A 434 -3.55 -0.82 0.45
C ASN A 434 -2.11 -0.33 0.49
N VAL A 435 -1.60 -0.05 1.68
CA VAL A 435 -0.20 0.23 1.98
C VAL A 435 0.20 -0.48 3.27
N LEU A 436 1.51 -0.66 3.47
CA LEU A 436 2.06 -1.26 4.68
C LEU A 436 2.30 -0.20 5.77
N GLY A 437 2.34 -0.62 7.01
CA GLY A 437 2.86 0.19 8.12
C GLY A 437 4.38 0.34 8.06
N PHE A 438 4.96 0.95 9.09
CA PHE A 438 6.41 1.19 9.19
C PHE A 438 6.99 0.55 10.44
N SER A 439 8.18 -0.03 10.30
CA SER A 439 9.08 -0.34 11.40
C SER A 439 10.19 0.72 11.40
N VAL A 440 10.33 1.47 12.47
CA VAL A 440 11.25 2.61 12.54
C VAL A 440 12.27 2.38 13.65
N ASP A 441 13.55 2.28 13.27
CA ASP A 441 14.67 2.23 14.21
C ASP A 441 15.29 3.62 14.33
N TYR A 442 15.60 4.02 15.53
CA TYR A 442 16.34 5.25 15.83
C TYR A 442 17.70 4.88 16.38
N ILE A 443 18.75 5.18 15.62
CA ILE A 443 20.14 4.86 15.96
C ILE A 443 20.84 6.11 16.46
N ASN A 444 21.24 6.12 17.71
CA ASN A 444 22.02 7.24 18.24
C ASN A 444 23.47 7.15 17.73
N THR A 445 23.96 8.24 17.16
CA THR A 445 25.31 8.34 16.61
C THR A 445 26.23 9.23 17.44
N PHE A 446 25.76 9.74 18.60
CA PHE A 446 26.52 10.61 19.49
C PHE A 446 26.39 10.21 20.96
N LYS A 447 27.49 10.21 21.68
CA LYS A 447 27.55 9.93 23.12
C LYS A 447 27.48 11.18 24.03
N ASN A 448 27.29 12.37 23.53
CA ASN A 448 27.52 13.58 24.34
C ASN A 448 26.29 13.98 25.14
N LYS A 449 26.40 13.98 26.48
CA LYS A 449 25.39 14.40 27.45
C LYS A 449 24.97 15.87 27.29
N ALA A 450 25.80 16.71 26.68
CA ALA A 450 25.54 18.13 26.46
C ALA A 450 24.58 18.43 25.31
N LEU A 451 24.29 17.45 24.43
CA LEU A 451 23.36 17.58 23.32
C LEU A 451 21.97 16.95 23.59
N LYS A 452 21.72 16.52 24.83
CA LYS A 452 20.37 16.21 25.33
C LYS A 452 19.60 17.48 25.72
N ALA A 453 19.81 18.57 25.01
CA ALA A 453 18.90 19.70 25.14
C ALA A 453 17.66 19.39 24.28
N GLU A 454 16.52 19.46 24.87
CA GLU A 454 15.17 19.45 24.27
C GLU A 454 14.97 20.58 23.27
N ASP A 455 16.03 21.21 22.84
CA ASP A 455 16.03 22.38 21.98
C ASP A 455 17.06 22.20 20.86
N ASN A 456 16.56 22.12 19.63
CA ASN A 456 17.35 22.29 18.41
C ASN A 456 17.96 23.71 18.29
N SER A 457 18.01 24.46 19.39
CA SER A 457 18.68 25.75 19.44
C SER A 457 20.18 25.54 19.34
N MET A 458 20.75 26.11 18.30
CA MET A 458 22.19 26.23 18.05
C MET A 458 22.95 26.51 19.35
N VAL A 459 23.80 25.59 19.74
CA VAL A 459 24.90 25.94 20.63
C VAL A 459 25.81 26.88 19.80
N GLU A 460 25.75 28.14 20.05
CA GLU A 460 26.62 29.15 19.43
C GLU A 460 28.06 28.73 19.63
N ALA A 461 28.69 28.21 18.61
CA ALA A 461 30.12 27.97 18.40
C ALA A 461 30.50 26.54 17.92
N ILE A 462 29.55 25.66 17.57
CA ILE A 462 29.89 24.38 16.95
C ILE A 462 29.36 24.41 15.52
N ASP A 463 30.26 24.20 14.53
CA ASP A 463 29.87 23.93 13.17
C ASP A 463 29.14 22.56 13.15
N THR A 464 27.81 22.61 13.14
CA THR A 464 26.97 21.41 13.18
C THR A 464 27.20 20.52 11.97
N GLU A 465 27.56 21.06 10.82
CA GLU A 465 27.88 20.30 9.62
C GLU A 465 29.17 19.50 9.78
N GLU A 466 30.19 20.06 10.41
CA GLU A 466 31.44 19.37 10.67
C GLU A 466 31.24 18.15 11.57
N VAL A 467 30.41 18.26 12.59
CA VAL A 467 30.09 17.14 13.49
C VAL A 467 29.34 16.01 12.76
N TRP A 468 28.32 16.37 11.94
CA TRP A 468 27.56 15.39 11.18
C TRP A 468 28.39 14.70 10.11
N LEU A 469 29.39 15.35 9.57
CA LEU A 469 30.30 14.85 8.55
C LEU A 469 31.63 14.31 9.11
N ALA A 470 31.79 14.20 10.42
CA ALA A 470 32.98 13.65 11.02
C ALA A 470 33.31 12.24 10.46
N ASP A 471 34.55 12.00 10.06
CA ASP A 471 34.98 10.75 9.40
C ASP A 471 34.62 9.50 10.20
N LYS A 472 34.84 9.54 11.51
CA LYS A 472 34.51 8.43 12.44
C LYS A 472 33.00 8.14 12.43
N ARG A 473 32.15 9.16 12.45
CA ARG A 473 30.69 9.02 12.41
C ARG A 473 30.24 8.40 11.08
N VAL A 474 30.69 8.95 9.97
CA VAL A 474 30.36 8.45 8.64
C VAL A 474 30.78 6.99 8.48
N GLU A 475 31.93 6.61 9.01
CA GLU A 475 32.39 5.23 9.01
C GLU A 475 31.53 4.32 9.88
N LEU A 476 31.16 4.75 11.10
CA LEU A 476 30.27 3.98 11.98
C LEU A 476 28.90 3.72 11.36
N VAL A 477 28.25 4.77 10.82
CA VAL A 477 26.97 4.65 10.11
C VAL A 477 27.10 3.70 8.91
N THR A 478 28.16 3.86 8.12
CA THR A 478 28.39 2.99 6.96
C THR A 478 28.58 1.52 7.37
N ARG A 479 29.35 1.25 8.45
CA ARG A 479 29.55 -0.10 8.99
C ARG A 479 28.24 -0.68 9.52
N HIS A 480 27.45 0.13 10.23
CA HIS A 480 26.15 -0.31 10.72
C HIS A 480 25.23 -0.71 9.55
N ILE A 481 25.17 0.10 8.48
CA ILE A 481 24.40 -0.25 7.29
C ILE A 481 24.89 -1.57 6.69
N ILE A 482 26.20 -1.71 6.45
CA ILE A 482 26.80 -2.91 5.85
C ILE A 482 26.46 -4.15 6.68
N ASN A 483 26.64 -4.08 7.99
CA ASN A 483 26.46 -5.23 8.89
C ASN A 483 25.00 -5.69 9.00
N ASN A 484 24.04 -4.76 8.86
CA ASN A 484 22.63 -5.05 9.01
C ASN A 484 21.84 -5.07 7.69
N HIS A 485 22.48 -4.80 6.56
CA HIS A 485 21.79 -4.67 5.29
C HIS A 485 21.05 -5.94 4.88
N ASP A 486 21.69 -7.09 5.01
CA ASP A 486 21.11 -8.38 4.66
C ASP A 486 19.88 -8.70 5.53
N LYS A 487 19.95 -8.36 6.82
CA LYS A 487 18.81 -8.45 7.76
C LYS A 487 17.65 -7.57 7.31
N TYR A 488 17.90 -6.29 7.09
CA TYR A 488 16.85 -5.30 6.76
C TYR A 488 16.24 -5.49 5.38
N THR A 489 16.96 -6.13 4.44
CA THR A 489 16.54 -6.35 3.06
C THR A 489 16.21 -7.80 2.73
N ARG A 490 16.05 -8.66 3.73
CA ARG A 490 15.81 -10.10 3.59
C ARG A 490 16.82 -10.74 2.64
N ASN A 491 18.07 -10.80 3.07
CA ASN A 491 19.19 -11.32 2.28
C ASN A 491 19.23 -10.69 0.87
N ARG A 492 19.12 -9.38 0.81
CA ARG A 492 19.13 -8.58 -0.43
C ARG A 492 18.00 -8.93 -1.41
N GLN A 493 16.92 -9.50 -0.95
CA GLN A 493 15.74 -9.69 -1.78
C GLN A 493 15.12 -8.34 -2.16
N TYR A 494 15.21 -7.35 -1.28
CA TYR A 494 14.70 -6.00 -1.48
C TYR A 494 15.84 -4.99 -1.65
N SER A 495 15.54 -3.87 -2.30
CA SER A 495 16.45 -2.73 -2.44
C SER A 495 16.24 -1.70 -1.33
N SER A 496 17.22 -0.82 -1.17
CA SER A 496 17.17 0.27 -0.20
C SER A 496 17.55 1.62 -0.80
N ILE A 497 17.06 2.69 -0.15
CA ILE A 497 17.52 4.06 -0.39
C ILE A 497 18.20 4.56 0.88
N PHE A 498 19.30 5.26 0.72
CA PHE A 498 19.97 5.99 1.78
C PHE A 498 19.92 7.48 1.48
N THR A 499 19.12 8.22 2.24
CA THR A 499 19.02 9.68 2.10
C THR A 499 19.93 10.39 3.09
N VAL A 500 20.65 11.37 2.57
CA VAL A 500 21.63 12.15 3.33
C VAL A 500 21.39 13.65 3.18
N GLN A 501 21.95 14.45 4.10
CA GLN A 501 21.64 15.86 4.22
C GLN A 501 22.10 16.71 3.03
N SER A 502 23.26 16.43 2.45
CA SER A 502 23.87 17.27 1.41
C SER A 502 24.61 16.45 0.37
N ILE A 503 24.97 17.08 -0.75
CA ILE A 503 25.82 16.47 -1.78
C ILE A 503 27.18 16.10 -1.19
N HIS A 504 27.74 16.91 -0.31
CA HIS A 504 28.99 16.63 0.38
C HIS A 504 28.89 15.35 1.24
N ALA A 505 27.80 15.22 2.00
CA ALA A 505 27.52 13.99 2.73
C ALA A 505 27.41 12.76 1.81
N LEU A 506 26.71 12.89 0.69
CA LEU A 506 26.55 11.81 -0.28
C LEU A 506 27.91 11.34 -0.82
N ILE A 507 28.75 12.27 -1.25
CA ILE A 507 30.09 11.97 -1.76
C ILE A 507 30.91 11.23 -0.69
N LYS A 508 30.90 11.73 0.55
CA LYS A 508 31.67 11.17 1.66
C LYS A 508 31.20 9.76 2.02
N TYR A 509 29.89 9.53 2.10
CA TYR A 509 29.33 8.20 2.32
C TYR A 509 29.65 7.25 1.17
N TYR A 510 29.51 7.69 -0.08
CA TYR A 510 29.85 6.86 -1.25
C TYR A 510 31.31 6.39 -1.23
N GLU A 511 32.24 7.30 -0.98
CA GLU A 511 33.66 6.98 -0.89
C GLU A 511 33.94 6.01 0.28
N THR A 512 33.26 6.18 1.40
CA THR A 512 33.38 5.29 2.57
C THR A 512 32.83 3.90 2.26
N PHE A 513 31.66 3.79 1.63
CA PHE A 513 31.14 2.51 1.15
C PHE A 513 32.10 1.84 0.19
N LYS A 514 32.64 2.59 -0.80
CA LYS A 514 33.62 2.06 -1.76
C LYS A 514 34.88 1.51 -1.09
N ARG A 515 35.36 2.17 -0.04
CA ARG A 515 36.51 1.73 0.77
C ARG A 515 36.20 0.47 1.58
N LEU A 516 35.07 0.44 2.26
CA LEU A 516 34.70 -0.67 3.15
C LEU A 516 34.27 -1.92 2.35
N ASN A 517 33.54 -1.73 1.26
CA ASN A 517 33.10 -2.80 0.35
C ASN A 517 34.27 -3.68 -0.17
N LYS A 518 35.45 -3.09 -0.38
CA LYS A 518 36.62 -3.84 -0.83
C LYS A 518 37.07 -4.95 0.11
N LYS A 519 36.61 -4.90 1.37
CA LYS A 519 36.95 -5.87 2.42
C LYS A 519 35.89 -6.96 2.59
N LEU A 520 34.78 -6.89 1.87
CA LEU A 520 33.67 -7.83 2.00
C LEU A 520 33.82 -8.96 0.99
N GLU A 521 33.48 -10.17 1.38
CA GLU A 521 33.40 -11.32 0.47
C GLU A 521 32.30 -11.13 -0.58
N GLN A 522 31.17 -10.54 -0.19
CA GLN A 522 30.06 -10.21 -1.06
C GLN A 522 29.78 -8.70 -0.99
N PRO A 523 30.46 -7.88 -1.79
CA PRO A 523 30.28 -6.44 -1.75
C PRO A 523 28.88 -6.01 -2.17
N LEU A 524 28.36 -4.97 -1.51
CA LEU A 524 27.09 -4.33 -1.85
C LEU A 524 27.22 -3.51 -3.14
N THR A 525 26.19 -3.54 -3.96
CA THR A 525 26.10 -2.67 -5.12
C THR A 525 25.53 -1.33 -4.70
N VAL A 526 26.41 -0.34 -4.57
CA VAL A 526 26.06 1.02 -4.13
C VAL A 526 26.10 1.96 -5.32
N ALA A 527 25.03 2.73 -5.53
CA ALA A 527 24.97 3.79 -6.53
C ALA A 527 24.66 5.13 -5.85
N GLY A 528 25.15 6.23 -6.42
CA GLY A 528 24.87 7.59 -5.95
C GLY A 528 24.34 8.45 -7.07
N ILE A 529 23.36 9.30 -6.78
CA ILE A 529 22.83 10.26 -7.73
C ILE A 529 22.40 11.56 -7.04
N PHE A 530 22.74 12.67 -7.66
CA PHE A 530 22.33 14.00 -7.24
C PHE A 530 22.27 14.96 -8.43
N THR A 531 21.56 16.07 -8.26
CA THR A 531 21.49 17.14 -9.25
C THR A 531 22.65 18.12 -9.03
N PHE A 532 23.51 18.31 -10.03
CA PHE A 532 24.66 19.24 -9.95
C PHE A 532 24.35 20.63 -10.52
N LYS A 533 23.13 20.84 -11.06
CA LYS A 533 22.63 22.17 -11.45
C LYS A 533 21.80 22.72 -10.32
N PRO A 534 21.99 23.98 -9.89
CA PRO A 534 21.13 24.58 -8.89
C PRO A 534 19.68 24.60 -9.41
N ASN A 535 18.80 23.90 -8.71
CA ASN A 535 17.36 24.07 -8.88
C ASN A 535 16.91 25.18 -7.92
N GLU A 536 15.94 26.00 -8.31
CA GLU A 536 15.41 27.09 -7.50
C GLU A 536 14.82 26.62 -6.14
N ASP A 537 14.62 25.31 -5.97
CA ASP A 537 14.07 24.68 -4.76
C ASP A 537 15.10 23.99 -3.86
N ASP A 538 16.37 23.91 -4.27
CA ASP A 538 17.40 23.24 -3.46
C ASP A 538 17.90 24.18 -2.35
N ARG A 539 17.31 24.06 -1.16
CA ARG A 539 17.80 24.62 0.10
C ARG A 539 19.10 23.95 0.61
N ASP A 540 19.63 23.02 -0.15
CA ASP A 540 20.70 22.10 0.25
C ASP A 540 22.11 22.70 0.05
N GLY A 541 22.29 23.98 0.30
CA GLY A 541 23.62 24.62 0.35
C GLY A 541 24.29 24.80 -1.02
N GLU A 542 25.46 25.43 -1.03
CA GLU A 542 26.27 25.63 -2.22
C GLU A 542 26.68 24.28 -2.84
N VAL A 543 26.43 24.12 -4.14
CA VAL A 543 26.90 22.94 -4.88
C VAL A 543 28.44 22.99 -4.87
N PRO A 544 29.13 21.99 -4.30
CA PRO A 544 30.58 22.01 -4.22
C PRO A 544 31.24 22.13 -5.61
N TYR A 545 32.27 22.93 -5.72
CA TYR A 545 32.95 23.25 -7.00
C TYR A 545 33.36 22.03 -7.85
N HIS A 546 33.59 20.87 -7.20
CA HIS A 546 33.96 19.59 -7.85
C HIS A 546 32.80 18.56 -7.92
N SER A 547 31.57 18.97 -7.70
CA SER A 547 30.44 18.01 -7.66
C SER A 547 30.25 17.25 -8.96
N ARG A 548 30.46 17.89 -10.10
CA ARG A 548 30.38 17.26 -11.42
C ARG A 548 31.42 16.15 -11.59
N GLU A 549 32.65 16.40 -11.17
CA GLU A 549 33.73 15.41 -11.25
C GLU A 549 33.45 14.18 -10.35
N LYS A 550 32.93 14.43 -9.15
CA LYS A 550 32.56 13.35 -8.23
C LYS A 550 31.38 12.52 -8.76
N LEU A 551 30.38 13.17 -9.36
CA LEU A 551 29.30 12.45 -10.05
C LEU A 551 29.82 11.62 -11.22
N GLU A 552 30.76 12.14 -12.02
CA GLU A 552 31.38 11.42 -13.12
C GLU A 552 32.11 10.15 -12.63
N ILE A 553 32.79 10.22 -11.47
CA ILE A 553 33.43 9.05 -10.85
C ILE A 553 32.37 8.01 -10.47
N MET A 554 31.26 8.43 -9.87
CA MET A 554 30.16 7.52 -9.51
C MET A 554 29.51 6.87 -10.75
N ILE A 555 29.30 7.66 -11.80
CA ILE A 555 28.82 7.18 -13.11
C ILE A 555 29.81 6.21 -13.73
N SER A 556 31.12 6.49 -13.68
CA SER A 556 32.15 5.57 -14.19
C SER A 556 32.16 4.23 -13.45
N ASP A 557 32.04 4.24 -12.11
CA ASP A 557 31.94 3.01 -11.34
C ASP A 557 30.66 2.23 -11.66
N TYR A 558 29.56 2.94 -11.87
CA TYR A 558 28.27 2.37 -12.29
C TYR A 558 28.37 1.74 -13.68
N ASN A 559 28.96 2.46 -14.66
CA ASN A 559 29.18 1.97 -16.02
C ASN A 559 29.97 0.66 -16.04
N LYS A 560 31.02 0.55 -15.21
CA LYS A 560 31.79 -0.69 -15.07
C LYS A 560 30.99 -1.85 -14.53
N LYS A 561 30.04 -1.57 -13.59
CA LYS A 561 29.24 -2.62 -12.98
C LYS A 561 28.10 -3.10 -13.88
N PHE A 562 27.49 -2.18 -14.61
CA PHE A 562 26.28 -2.44 -15.40
C PHE A 562 26.53 -2.47 -16.92
N GLU A 563 27.79 -2.41 -17.35
CA GLU A 563 28.22 -2.43 -18.77
C GLU A 563 27.52 -1.33 -19.59
N THR A 564 27.49 -0.11 -19.04
CA THR A 564 26.88 1.07 -19.66
C THR A 564 27.95 2.14 -19.96
N ASN A 565 27.55 3.23 -20.63
CA ASN A 565 28.45 4.31 -21.01
C ASN A 565 27.87 5.70 -20.72
N PHE A 566 27.19 5.87 -19.62
CA PHE A 566 26.65 7.15 -19.20
C PHE A 566 27.76 8.14 -18.82
N SER A 567 27.40 9.41 -18.86
CA SER A 567 28.25 10.53 -18.43
C SER A 567 27.39 11.60 -17.75
N THR A 568 28.03 12.63 -17.21
CA THR A 568 27.29 13.79 -16.66
C THR A 568 26.49 14.55 -17.73
N ASP A 569 26.77 14.36 -19.02
CA ASP A 569 25.96 14.92 -20.11
C ASP A 569 24.68 14.09 -20.39
N THR A 570 24.70 12.81 -20.07
CA THR A 570 23.57 11.88 -20.20
C THR A 570 22.94 11.56 -18.85
N THR A 571 22.89 12.49 -17.92
CA THR A 571 22.40 12.30 -16.55
C THR A 571 20.93 11.80 -16.51
N ASN A 572 20.08 12.23 -17.44
CA ASN A 572 18.69 11.76 -17.53
C ASN A 572 18.61 10.26 -17.87
N GLU A 573 19.46 9.78 -18.77
CA GLU A 573 19.53 8.36 -19.12
C GLU A 573 20.05 7.53 -17.95
N TYR A 574 21.07 8.04 -17.26
CA TYR A 574 21.60 7.48 -16.03
C TYR A 574 20.51 7.38 -14.94
N PHE A 575 19.76 8.47 -14.70
CA PHE A 575 18.61 8.49 -13.78
C PHE A 575 17.57 7.42 -14.12
N ASN A 576 17.17 7.34 -15.40
CA ASN A 576 16.18 6.37 -15.86
C ASN A 576 16.67 4.93 -15.68
N HIS A 577 17.95 4.67 -15.95
CA HIS A 577 18.54 3.34 -15.77
C HIS A 577 18.62 2.95 -14.29
N ILE A 578 19.02 3.85 -13.40
CA ILE A 578 18.97 3.65 -11.93
C ILE A 578 17.54 3.37 -11.49
N SER A 579 16.58 4.22 -11.88
CA SER A 579 15.17 4.07 -11.54
C SER A 579 14.65 2.68 -11.92
N LYS A 580 15.01 2.20 -13.11
CA LYS A 580 14.64 0.86 -13.58
C LYS A 580 15.29 -0.24 -12.73
N ASN A 581 16.57 -0.08 -12.37
CA ASN A 581 17.31 -1.10 -11.62
C ASN A 581 16.93 -1.18 -10.14
N VAL A 582 16.55 -0.06 -9.52
CA VAL A 582 15.99 -0.06 -8.15
C VAL A 582 14.60 -0.71 -8.10
N LYS A 583 13.85 -0.70 -9.22
CA LYS A 583 12.56 -1.37 -9.35
C LYS A 583 12.64 -2.87 -9.64
N LYS A 584 13.81 -3.38 -10.02
CA LYS A 584 14.00 -4.80 -10.26
C LYS A 584 14.21 -5.54 -8.94
N GLY A 585 13.33 -6.44 -8.60
CA GLY A 585 13.56 -7.44 -7.56
C GLY A 585 14.35 -8.59 -8.12
N VAL A 586 15.51 -8.87 -7.56
CA VAL A 586 16.29 -10.14 -7.70
C VAL A 586 17.17 -10.33 -8.96
N LYS A 587 18.36 -10.64 -8.69
CA LYS A 587 19.46 -11.47 -9.20
C LYS A 587 20.51 -10.84 -10.09
N ASP A 588 20.30 -10.11 -11.15
CA ASP A 588 21.45 -9.88 -12.04
C ASP A 588 21.72 -8.42 -12.50
N SER A 589 21.07 -7.44 -11.93
CA SER A 589 21.29 -6.02 -12.24
C SER A 589 20.74 -5.13 -11.15
N LYS A 590 20.91 -5.52 -9.89
CA LYS A 590 20.28 -4.87 -8.76
C LYS A 590 21.20 -3.85 -8.11
N ILE A 591 20.63 -2.74 -7.72
CA ILE A 591 21.24 -1.79 -6.80
C ILE A 591 20.78 -2.17 -5.39
N ASP A 592 21.71 -2.50 -4.50
CA ASP A 592 21.40 -2.80 -3.11
C ASP A 592 21.10 -1.52 -2.34
N ILE A 593 21.92 -0.48 -2.51
CA ILE A 593 21.77 0.81 -1.84
C ILE A 593 21.90 1.94 -2.85
N LEU A 594 20.86 2.78 -2.94
CA LEU A 594 20.91 4.02 -3.69
C LEU A 594 21.08 5.20 -2.74
N ILE A 595 22.19 5.92 -2.82
CA ILE A 595 22.45 7.12 -2.00
C ILE A 595 21.93 8.34 -2.73
N VAL A 596 21.09 9.12 -2.04
CA VAL A 596 20.43 10.32 -2.60
C VAL A 596 20.39 11.47 -1.59
N VAL A 597 20.23 12.69 -2.08
CA VAL A 597 19.90 13.84 -1.22
C VAL A 597 18.39 14.04 -1.16
N ASN A 598 17.73 14.40 -2.25
CA ASN A 598 16.30 14.60 -2.36
C ASN A 598 15.63 13.75 -3.43
N MET A 599 16.40 13.34 -4.44
CA MET A 599 15.89 12.54 -5.54
C MET A 599 15.33 11.21 -5.04
N PHE A 600 14.31 10.68 -5.68
CA PHE A 600 13.60 9.43 -5.32
C PHE A 600 12.80 9.46 -4.00
N LEU A 601 12.92 10.48 -3.16
CA LEU A 601 12.09 10.59 -1.95
C LEU A 601 10.65 10.99 -2.27
N THR A 602 10.41 11.60 -3.41
CA THR A 602 9.09 11.99 -3.89
C THR A 602 8.85 11.47 -5.29
N GLY A 603 7.63 11.05 -5.61
CA GLY A 603 7.23 10.59 -6.95
C GLY A 603 7.75 9.22 -7.40
N PHE A 604 8.70 8.61 -6.69
CA PHE A 604 9.22 7.29 -7.03
C PHE A 604 8.34 6.18 -6.46
N ASP A 605 7.99 5.20 -7.28
CA ASP A 605 7.18 4.05 -6.88
C ASP A 605 7.90 2.74 -7.19
N SER A 606 8.12 1.92 -6.15
CA SER A 606 8.73 0.60 -6.27
C SER A 606 8.21 -0.34 -5.19
N LYS A 607 7.69 -1.49 -5.61
CA LYS A 607 7.23 -2.53 -4.69
C LYS A 607 8.38 -3.25 -3.97
N VAL A 608 9.54 -3.33 -4.64
CA VAL A 608 10.74 -4.02 -4.11
C VAL A 608 11.63 -3.13 -3.25
N LEU A 609 11.31 -1.85 -3.11
CA LEU A 609 11.97 -0.95 -2.18
C LEU A 609 11.34 -1.12 -0.80
N ASN A 610 12.08 -1.65 0.17
CA ASN A 610 11.54 -1.87 1.52
C ASN A 610 12.29 -1.11 2.61
N THR A 611 13.55 -0.74 2.40
CA THR A 611 14.37 -0.14 3.44
C THR A 611 14.77 1.29 3.09
N LEU A 612 14.58 2.21 4.03
CA LEU A 612 15.05 3.58 3.95
C LEU A 612 16.01 3.86 5.11
N TYR A 613 17.27 4.14 4.79
CA TYR A 613 18.23 4.68 5.72
C TYR A 613 18.18 6.21 5.67
N VAL A 614 18.16 6.86 6.83
CA VAL A 614 17.98 8.32 6.93
C VAL A 614 19.09 8.94 7.76
N ASP A 615 19.94 9.72 7.14
CA ASP A 615 20.88 10.65 7.80
C ASP A 615 20.63 12.09 7.32
N LYS A 616 19.39 12.51 7.48
CA LYS A 616 18.87 13.78 7.04
C LYS A 616 17.80 14.27 8.01
N ASN A 617 17.73 15.59 8.24
CA ASN A 617 16.63 16.18 8.96
C ASN A 617 15.40 16.24 8.05
N LEU A 618 14.41 15.44 8.36
CA LEU A 618 13.13 15.40 7.67
C LEU A 618 12.03 15.81 8.63
N MET A 619 11.08 16.61 8.14
CA MET A 619 9.97 17.11 8.94
C MET A 619 8.67 16.96 8.14
N TYR A 620 7.56 16.75 8.84
CA TYR A 620 6.20 16.73 8.30
C TYR A 620 6.07 16.00 6.95
N HIS A 621 5.72 16.72 5.88
CA HIS A 621 5.44 16.15 4.56
C HIS A 621 6.65 15.44 3.94
N ASP A 622 7.87 15.97 4.10
CA ASP A 622 9.09 15.36 3.55
C ASP A 622 9.37 14.01 4.23
N LEU A 623 9.15 13.95 5.56
CA LEU A 623 9.31 12.74 6.34
C LEU A 623 8.31 11.66 5.90
N ILE A 624 7.01 11.98 5.86
CA ILE A 624 5.98 11.01 5.46
C ILE A 624 6.16 10.58 4.00
N GLN A 625 6.56 11.48 3.11
CA GLN A 625 6.81 11.13 1.71
C GLN A 625 7.99 10.19 1.57
N ALA A 626 9.09 10.43 2.29
CA ALA A 626 10.26 9.57 2.28
C ALA A 626 9.93 8.17 2.84
N TYR A 627 9.27 8.10 3.99
CA TYR A 627 8.85 6.83 4.61
C TYR A 627 7.92 6.05 3.68
N SER A 628 6.96 6.73 3.06
CA SER A 628 5.99 6.12 2.14
C SER A 628 6.60 5.57 0.83
N ARG A 629 7.92 5.70 0.61
CA ARG A 629 8.60 4.97 -0.47
C ARG A 629 8.72 3.49 -0.18
N THR A 630 8.77 3.11 1.10
CA THR A 630 8.99 1.73 1.53
C THR A 630 7.71 0.93 1.75
N ASN A 631 6.55 1.57 1.85
CA ASN A 631 5.31 0.94 2.30
C ASN A 631 4.41 0.35 1.19
N ARG A 632 4.96 0.09 0.00
CA ARG A 632 4.21 -0.56 -1.08
C ARG A 632 4.01 -2.04 -0.82
N VAL A 633 2.77 -2.49 -0.95
CA VAL A 633 2.43 -3.92 -0.86
C VAL A 633 3.01 -4.66 -2.06
N GLU A 634 3.76 -5.72 -1.81
CA GLU A 634 4.30 -6.58 -2.87
C GLU A 634 3.82 -8.03 -2.68
N LYS A 635 4.28 -8.67 -1.62
CA LYS A 635 3.98 -10.06 -1.25
C LYS A 635 3.92 -10.19 0.27
N GLU A 636 3.44 -11.30 0.75
CA GLU A 636 3.45 -11.66 2.17
C GLU A 636 4.85 -11.57 2.80
N SER A 637 5.90 -11.70 1.97
CA SER A 637 7.29 -11.56 2.39
C SER A 637 7.75 -10.12 2.72
N LYS A 638 6.88 -9.11 2.54
CA LYS A 638 7.15 -7.70 2.89
C LYS A 638 6.06 -7.21 3.85
N PRO A 639 6.21 -7.44 5.16
CA PRO A 639 5.16 -7.11 6.14
C PRO A 639 5.07 -5.62 6.44
N PHE A 640 6.17 -4.87 6.32
CA PHE A 640 6.25 -3.43 6.61
C PHE A 640 7.34 -2.73 5.79
N GLY A 641 7.31 -1.39 5.78
CA GLY A 641 8.43 -0.58 5.33
C GLY A 641 9.44 -0.38 6.45
N LYS A 642 10.70 -0.71 6.23
CA LYS A 642 11.78 -0.57 7.23
C LYS A 642 12.44 0.80 7.12
N ILE A 643 12.48 1.54 8.22
CA ILE A 643 13.11 2.85 8.33
C ILE A 643 14.22 2.78 9.38
N VAL A 644 15.40 3.27 9.07
CA VAL A 644 16.53 3.32 10.00
C VAL A 644 17.05 4.76 10.04
N ASN A 645 16.78 5.45 11.13
CA ASN A 645 17.18 6.83 11.33
C ASN A 645 18.51 6.92 12.07
N TYR A 646 19.48 7.65 11.49
CA TYR A 646 20.75 8.00 12.12
C TYR A 646 20.74 9.41 12.71
N ARG A 647 19.56 10.01 12.80
CA ARG A 647 19.26 11.24 13.49
C ARG A 647 18.09 11.03 14.44
N ASP A 648 18.04 11.80 15.50
CA ASP A 648 16.89 11.73 16.41
C ASP A 648 15.69 12.42 15.77
N LEU A 649 14.90 11.61 15.03
CA LEU A 649 13.69 12.05 14.34
C LEU A 649 12.42 11.52 15.03
N LYS A 650 12.52 11.07 16.27
CA LYS A 650 11.36 10.50 16.97
C LYS A 650 10.21 11.49 17.07
N LYS A 651 10.50 12.69 17.55
CA LYS A 651 9.51 13.76 17.70
C LYS A 651 8.92 14.19 16.35
N GLU A 652 9.77 14.39 15.34
CA GLU A 652 9.36 14.76 13.99
C GLU A 652 8.50 13.67 13.35
N THR A 653 8.80 12.40 13.62
CA THR A 653 7.98 11.26 13.17
C THR A 653 6.61 11.28 13.81
N ASP A 654 6.54 11.43 15.14
CA ASP A 654 5.28 11.45 15.88
C ASP A 654 4.42 12.66 15.47
N ASP A 655 5.02 13.85 15.31
CA ASP A 655 4.33 15.06 14.87
C ASP A 655 3.81 14.92 13.43
N ALA A 656 4.62 14.38 12.52
CA ALA A 656 4.21 14.15 11.15
C ALA A 656 3.06 13.11 11.06
N LEU A 657 3.16 12.02 11.81
CA LEU A 657 2.12 11.00 11.85
C LEU A 657 0.81 11.56 12.43
N ARG A 658 0.87 12.36 13.49
CA ARG A 658 -0.30 13.03 14.07
C ARG A 658 -1.01 13.93 13.07
N VAL A 659 -0.26 14.76 12.34
CA VAL A 659 -0.82 15.70 11.35
C VAL A 659 -1.45 14.94 10.18
N PHE A 660 -0.78 13.92 9.63
CA PHE A 660 -1.21 13.27 8.40
C PHE A 660 -2.11 12.05 8.59
N SER A 661 -2.27 11.57 9.81
CA SER A 661 -3.28 10.54 10.14
C SER A 661 -4.55 11.13 10.74
N GLN A 662 -4.52 12.39 11.18
CA GLN A 662 -5.59 13.03 11.96
C GLN A 662 -6.00 12.22 13.20
N THR A 663 -5.04 11.56 13.83
CA THR A 663 -5.24 10.80 15.05
C THR A 663 -4.13 11.14 16.05
N ASN A 664 -4.47 11.13 17.34
CA ASN A 664 -3.48 11.20 18.40
C ASN A 664 -2.84 9.84 18.68
N ASP A 665 -3.43 8.77 18.14
CA ASP A 665 -2.91 7.42 18.22
C ASP A 665 -2.06 7.13 16.97
N THR A 666 -0.74 7.24 17.13
CA THR A 666 0.24 6.97 16.07
C THR A 666 0.56 5.49 15.94
N ASP A 667 0.02 4.68 16.79
CA ASP A 667 0.32 3.27 16.99
C ASP A 667 -0.26 2.38 15.90
N THR A 668 -1.30 2.84 15.20
CA THR A 668 -1.83 2.16 14.01
C THR A 668 -0.85 2.13 12.83
N ILE A 669 0.19 2.95 12.88
CA ILE A 669 1.09 3.19 11.76
C ILE A 669 2.48 2.58 11.99
N LEU A 670 2.88 2.46 13.27
CA LEU A 670 4.16 1.86 13.68
C LEU A 670 3.95 0.42 14.15
N MET A 671 4.79 -0.50 13.73
CA MET A 671 4.66 -1.93 14.03
C MET A 671 5.61 -2.37 15.16
N ARG A 672 5.12 -3.29 15.99
CA ARG A 672 5.83 -3.93 17.11
C ARG A 672 6.57 -5.19 16.67
N SER A 673 7.25 -5.87 17.60
CA SER A 673 7.84 -7.19 17.35
C SER A 673 6.78 -8.30 17.42
N TYR A 674 7.04 -9.42 16.73
CA TYR A 674 6.16 -10.60 16.72
C TYR A 674 5.86 -11.15 18.11
N GLU A 675 6.90 -11.34 18.94
CA GLU A 675 6.76 -11.93 20.28
C GLU A 675 5.92 -11.06 21.22
N GLU A 676 6.02 -9.74 21.11
CA GLU A 676 5.19 -8.83 21.88
C GLU A 676 3.72 -8.94 21.49
N ASP A 677 3.44 -8.97 20.19
CA ASP A 677 2.08 -9.11 19.69
C ASP A 677 1.51 -10.50 19.98
N LYS A 678 2.32 -11.56 19.93
CA LYS A 678 1.91 -12.92 20.29
C LYS A 678 1.53 -13.04 21.76
N LYS A 679 2.34 -12.47 22.65
CA LYS A 679 2.04 -12.47 24.09
C LYS A 679 0.73 -11.70 24.36
N GLU A 680 0.58 -10.52 23.79
CA GLU A 680 -0.63 -9.72 23.91
C GLU A 680 -1.86 -10.46 23.36
N PHE A 681 -1.69 -11.21 22.27
CA PHE A 681 -2.75 -12.05 21.72
C PHE A 681 -3.22 -13.11 22.71
N ILE A 682 -2.28 -13.86 23.30
CA ILE A 682 -2.61 -14.92 24.26
C ILE A 682 -3.35 -14.34 25.46
N ASP A 683 -2.94 -13.18 25.95
CA ASP A 683 -3.60 -12.52 27.07
C ASP A 683 -4.98 -12.01 26.69
N ALA A 684 -5.14 -11.36 25.55
CA ALA A 684 -6.44 -10.88 25.04
C ALA A 684 -7.40 -12.03 24.71
N TYR A 685 -6.89 -13.15 24.19
CA TYR A 685 -7.70 -14.34 23.92
C TYR A 685 -8.22 -14.98 25.20
N ARG A 686 -7.40 -15.04 26.26
CA ARG A 686 -7.84 -15.49 27.58
C ARG A 686 -8.93 -14.60 28.14
N GLU A 687 -8.79 -13.28 28.01
CA GLU A 687 -9.81 -12.33 28.45
C GLU A 687 -11.13 -12.51 27.66
N LEU A 688 -11.08 -12.69 26.37
CA LEU A 688 -12.25 -13.01 25.54
C LEU A 688 -12.92 -14.29 26.03
N LYS A 689 -12.14 -15.35 26.30
CA LYS A 689 -12.67 -16.64 26.82
C LYS A 689 -13.27 -16.53 28.21
N MET A 690 -12.84 -15.59 29.07
CA MET A 690 -13.45 -15.33 30.34
C MET A 690 -14.84 -14.68 30.21
N ILE A 691 -15.03 -13.86 29.20
CA ILE A 691 -16.30 -13.19 28.90
C ILE A 691 -17.24 -14.15 28.17
N VAL A 692 -16.74 -14.76 27.09
CA VAL A 692 -17.52 -15.68 26.26
C VAL A 692 -16.67 -16.92 25.92
N PRO A 693 -16.80 -18.02 26.69
CA PRO A 693 -16.01 -19.25 26.52
C PRO A 693 -16.11 -19.88 25.12
N THR A 694 -17.24 -19.74 24.45
CA THR A 694 -17.45 -20.25 23.09
C THR A 694 -18.21 -19.24 22.24
N PRO A 695 -17.97 -19.17 20.90
CA PRO A 695 -18.64 -18.20 20.02
C PRO A 695 -20.17 -18.26 20.09
N HIS A 696 -20.75 -19.44 20.33
CA HIS A 696 -22.21 -19.60 20.39
C HIS A 696 -22.83 -18.88 21.58
N MET A 697 -22.10 -18.74 22.68
CA MET A 697 -22.62 -18.09 23.90
C MET A 697 -22.84 -16.58 23.74
N VAL A 698 -22.29 -15.97 22.70
CA VAL A 698 -22.58 -14.57 22.37
C VAL A 698 -24.07 -14.35 22.08
N ASP A 699 -24.74 -15.34 21.48
CA ASP A 699 -26.17 -15.23 21.18
C ASP A 699 -27.06 -15.26 22.44
N ASP A 700 -26.52 -15.76 23.54
CA ASP A 700 -27.25 -15.91 24.81
C ASP A 700 -27.09 -14.66 25.70
N ILE A 701 -26.22 -13.73 25.36
CA ILE A 701 -25.99 -12.49 26.11
C ILE A 701 -27.23 -11.59 25.99
N GLN A 702 -27.86 -11.30 27.09
CA GLN A 702 -29.03 -10.40 27.18
C GLN A 702 -28.67 -9.02 27.74
N ASP A 703 -27.54 -8.92 28.44
CA ASP A 703 -27.08 -7.69 29.08
C ASP A 703 -26.23 -6.87 28.13
N GLU A 704 -26.59 -5.59 27.94
CA GLU A 704 -25.84 -4.68 27.04
C GLU A 704 -24.41 -4.42 27.51
N GLU A 705 -24.12 -4.43 28.82
CA GLU A 705 -22.78 -4.25 29.36
C GLU A 705 -21.87 -5.47 29.08
N GLU A 706 -22.43 -6.65 29.18
CA GLU A 706 -21.71 -7.88 28.87
C GLU A 706 -21.45 -8.00 27.37
N LEU A 707 -22.42 -7.58 26.55
CA LEU A 707 -22.27 -7.51 25.11
C LEU A 707 -21.20 -6.48 24.69
N LYS A 708 -21.15 -5.34 25.39
CA LYS A 708 -20.10 -4.33 25.23
C LYS A 708 -18.72 -4.90 25.52
N ARG A 709 -18.56 -5.62 26.65
CA ARG A 709 -17.31 -6.27 27.02
C ARG A 709 -16.86 -7.27 25.96
N PHE A 710 -17.76 -8.06 25.41
CA PHE A 710 -17.45 -8.98 24.31
C PHE A 710 -16.94 -8.21 23.08
N VAL A 711 -17.63 -7.14 22.68
CA VAL A 711 -17.26 -6.32 21.51
C VAL A 711 -15.88 -5.70 21.70
N GLU A 712 -15.60 -5.15 22.90
CA GLU A 712 -14.31 -4.55 23.22
C GLU A 712 -13.18 -5.59 23.24
N ALA A 713 -13.41 -6.76 23.86
CA ALA A 713 -12.43 -7.84 23.94
C ALA A 713 -12.14 -8.44 22.56
N TYR A 714 -13.16 -8.72 21.75
CA TYR A 714 -12.95 -9.24 20.40
C TYR A 714 -12.29 -8.19 19.48
N ARG A 715 -12.67 -6.93 19.62
CA ARG A 715 -12.04 -5.81 18.90
C ARG A 715 -10.55 -5.73 19.19
N LEU A 716 -10.15 -5.85 20.45
CA LEU A 716 -8.75 -5.90 20.84
C LEU A 716 -8.06 -7.11 20.19
N LEU A 717 -8.64 -8.29 20.29
CA LEU A 717 -8.10 -9.51 19.69
C LEU A 717 -7.94 -9.38 18.18
N ALA A 718 -8.96 -8.86 17.50
CA ALA A 718 -8.92 -8.68 16.04
C ALA A 718 -7.82 -7.70 15.60
N LYS A 719 -7.57 -6.64 16.38
CA LYS A 719 -6.44 -5.72 16.16
C LYS A 719 -5.10 -6.44 16.24
N ILE A 720 -4.93 -7.28 17.25
CA ILE A 720 -3.68 -8.03 17.44
C ILE A 720 -3.51 -9.07 16.33
N ILE A 721 -4.58 -9.75 15.92
CA ILE A 721 -4.55 -10.68 14.78
C ILE A 721 -4.10 -9.99 13.50
N LEU A 722 -4.59 -8.77 13.23
CA LEU A 722 -4.16 -8.00 12.04
C LEU A 722 -2.66 -7.69 12.08
N ARG A 723 -2.12 -7.38 13.27
CA ARG A 723 -0.69 -7.16 13.45
C ARG A 723 0.09 -8.45 13.27
N LEU A 724 -0.35 -9.54 13.89
CA LEU A 724 0.28 -10.86 13.78
C LEU A 724 0.27 -11.38 12.33
N LYS A 725 -0.81 -11.18 11.60
CA LYS A 725 -0.89 -11.55 10.16
C LYS A 725 0.09 -10.79 9.27
N ALA A 726 0.69 -9.71 9.74
CA ALA A 726 1.75 -9.01 9.04
C ALA A 726 3.12 -9.68 9.16
N PHE A 727 3.27 -10.63 10.07
CA PHE A 727 4.50 -11.41 10.25
C PHE A 727 4.37 -12.76 9.56
N ASP A 728 5.41 -13.16 8.83
CA ASP A 728 5.46 -14.47 8.15
C ASP A 728 5.50 -15.64 9.14
N GLU A 729 5.84 -15.39 10.43
CA GLU A 729 5.86 -16.33 11.54
C GLU A 729 4.49 -16.79 11.98
N PHE A 730 3.48 -15.98 11.72
CA PHE A 730 2.16 -16.20 12.25
C PHE A 730 1.43 -17.34 11.54
N GLU A 731 1.23 -18.42 12.27
CA GLU A 731 0.33 -19.51 11.87
C GLU A 731 -0.88 -19.53 12.81
N PHE A 732 -2.08 -19.54 12.22
CA PHE A 732 -3.32 -19.69 12.95
C PHE A 732 -3.47 -21.17 13.39
N THR A 733 -2.77 -21.57 14.43
CA THR A 733 -2.82 -22.93 14.94
C THR A 733 -3.02 -22.95 16.46
N ILE A 734 -3.73 -23.97 16.96
CA ILE A 734 -3.96 -24.14 18.39
C ILE A 734 -2.64 -24.29 19.15
N ASP A 735 -1.65 -24.93 18.53
CA ASP A 735 -0.33 -25.15 19.14
C ASP A 735 0.46 -23.84 19.28
N GLU A 736 0.25 -22.88 18.37
CA GLU A 736 0.99 -21.63 18.35
C GLU A 736 0.39 -20.55 19.24
N ILE A 737 -0.93 -20.35 19.16
CA ILE A 737 -1.64 -19.23 19.82
C ILE A 737 -2.85 -19.66 20.65
N GLY A 738 -3.16 -20.96 20.70
CA GLY A 738 -4.30 -21.48 21.44
C GLY A 738 -5.66 -21.30 20.78
N MET A 739 -5.72 -20.73 19.56
CA MET A 739 -6.91 -20.50 18.76
C MET A 739 -6.69 -21.02 17.34
N ASP A 740 -7.68 -21.63 16.71
CA ASP A 740 -7.64 -21.94 15.30
C ASP A 740 -8.37 -20.89 14.45
N GLU A 741 -8.15 -20.95 13.14
CA GLU A 741 -8.75 -19.98 12.21
C GLU A 741 -10.26 -20.06 12.18
N GLN A 742 -10.83 -21.25 12.37
CA GLN A 742 -12.28 -21.43 12.40
C GLN A 742 -12.91 -20.77 13.64
N GLU A 743 -12.32 -20.92 14.79
CA GLU A 743 -12.81 -20.29 16.02
C GLU A 743 -12.75 -18.75 15.93
N ASN A 744 -11.67 -18.21 15.32
CA ASN A 744 -11.59 -16.79 15.06
C ASN A 744 -12.69 -16.30 14.11
N GLU A 745 -12.96 -17.02 13.00
CA GLU A 745 -14.02 -16.65 12.08
C GLU A 745 -15.40 -16.73 12.72
N ASP A 746 -15.59 -17.69 13.63
CA ASP A 746 -16.83 -17.80 14.40
C ASP A 746 -17.04 -16.59 15.33
N TYR A 747 -16.03 -16.20 16.12
CA TYR A 747 -16.09 -14.97 16.95
C TYR A 747 -16.24 -13.71 16.10
N LYS A 748 -15.52 -13.59 15.01
CA LYS A 748 -15.63 -12.48 14.06
C LYS A 748 -17.05 -12.35 13.50
N SER A 749 -17.65 -13.47 13.15
CA SER A 749 -19.03 -13.53 12.68
C SER A 749 -20.02 -13.01 13.71
N LYS A 750 -19.83 -13.37 14.99
CA LYS A 750 -20.65 -12.87 16.09
C LYS A 750 -20.46 -11.37 16.34
N TYR A 751 -19.21 -10.94 16.37
CA TYR A 751 -18.87 -9.52 16.51
C TYR A 751 -19.54 -8.65 15.43
N LEU A 752 -19.42 -9.04 14.16
CA LEU A 752 -20.03 -8.30 13.06
C LEU A 752 -21.56 -8.33 13.10
N ALA A 753 -22.15 -9.42 13.59
CA ALA A 753 -23.61 -9.50 13.78
C ALA A 753 -24.12 -8.54 14.86
N VAL A 754 -23.39 -8.43 15.98
CA VAL A 754 -23.69 -7.48 17.06
C VAL A 754 -23.56 -6.04 16.58
N TYR A 755 -22.49 -5.72 15.87
CA TYR A 755 -22.27 -4.41 15.28
C TYR A 755 -23.42 -3.95 14.38
N ASP A 756 -23.90 -4.83 13.49
CA ASP A 756 -25.01 -4.50 12.61
C ASP A 756 -26.35 -4.33 13.36
N GLN A 757 -26.57 -5.10 14.40
CA GLN A 757 -27.77 -4.96 15.23
C GLN A 757 -27.82 -3.60 15.95
N VAL A 758 -26.69 -3.17 16.49
CA VAL A 758 -26.56 -1.87 17.16
C VAL A 758 -26.75 -0.72 16.18
N LYS A 759 -26.13 -0.80 15.01
CA LYS A 759 -26.26 0.23 13.97
C LYS A 759 -27.69 0.39 13.47
N ARG A 760 -28.44 -0.73 13.34
CA ARG A 760 -29.86 -0.72 12.93
C ARG A 760 -30.76 -0.20 14.04
N ALA A 761 -30.54 -0.61 15.29
CA ALA A 761 -31.34 -0.15 16.44
C ALA A 761 -31.18 1.38 16.65
N THR A 762 -30.03 1.92 16.38
CA THR A 762 -29.76 3.37 16.44
C THR A 762 -30.47 4.15 15.34
N ALA A 763 -30.61 3.56 14.14
CA ALA A 763 -31.30 4.20 13.02
C ALA A 763 -32.84 4.18 13.17
N GLU A 764 -33.40 3.18 13.86
CA GLU A 764 -34.84 2.96 13.98
C GLU A 764 -35.48 3.58 15.24
N LYS A 765 -34.72 3.81 16.31
CA LYS A 765 -35.27 4.31 17.59
C LYS A 765 -34.28 5.32 18.18
N ASN A 766 -34.74 6.51 18.47
CA ASN A 766 -34.06 7.53 19.29
C ASN A 766 -33.68 7.02 20.70
N LYS A 767 -33.19 5.79 20.84
CA LYS A 767 -32.70 5.19 22.07
C LYS A 767 -31.19 5.21 22.04
N VAL A 768 -30.59 5.97 22.94
CA VAL A 768 -29.17 5.95 23.20
C VAL A 768 -28.85 4.60 23.86
N SER A 769 -28.27 3.67 23.07
CA SER A 769 -27.70 2.43 23.61
C SER A 769 -26.29 2.72 24.12
N ILE A 770 -25.87 2.06 25.19
CA ILE A 770 -24.48 2.07 25.68
C ILE A 770 -23.49 1.67 24.57
N LEU A 771 -23.95 0.82 23.66
CA LEU A 771 -23.14 0.39 22.50
C LEU A 771 -22.91 1.50 21.47
N ASN A 772 -23.62 2.61 21.52
CA ASN A 772 -23.37 3.79 20.67
C ASN A 772 -22.09 4.55 21.06
N ASP A 773 -21.60 4.39 22.29
CA ASP A 773 -20.35 4.98 22.75
C ASP A 773 -19.14 4.11 22.36
N ILE A 774 -19.37 2.94 21.74
CA ILE A 774 -18.32 2.09 21.22
C ILE A 774 -18.00 2.53 19.80
N ASP A 775 -16.82 3.03 19.61
CA ASP A 775 -16.28 3.19 18.27
C ASP A 775 -15.88 1.81 17.74
N PHE A 776 -16.70 1.25 16.85
CA PHE A 776 -16.53 -0.10 16.29
C PHE A 776 -15.45 -0.17 15.21
N GLU A 777 -14.60 0.82 15.07
CA GLU A 777 -13.45 0.76 14.17
C GLU A 777 -12.35 -0.10 14.78
N ILE A 778 -11.80 -1.01 13.99
CA ILE A 778 -10.63 -1.81 14.38
C ILE A 778 -9.39 -0.98 14.06
N GLU A 779 -8.82 -0.33 15.07
CA GLU A 779 -7.56 0.40 14.99
C GLU A 779 -6.42 -0.35 15.67
N MET A 780 -5.19 -0.15 15.26
CA MET A 780 -3.98 -0.82 15.72
C MET A 780 -3.27 -0.01 16.84
N MET A 781 -2.67 -0.63 17.87
CA MET A 781 -2.04 0.05 19.02
C MET A 781 -0.59 -0.38 19.31
N ARG A 782 0.15 0.35 20.11
CA ARG A 782 1.57 0.53 20.31
C ARG A 782 2.28 -0.21 21.46
N ASN A 783 3.64 -0.22 21.45
CA ASN A 783 4.48 -0.48 22.61
C ASN A 783 5.80 0.28 22.68
N ASP A 784 6.15 0.75 23.87
CA ASP A 784 7.49 1.19 24.28
C ASP A 784 7.97 0.23 25.36
N THR A 785 9.13 -0.41 25.20
CA THR A 785 9.67 -1.36 26.17
C THR A 785 11.00 -0.93 26.80
N ILE A 786 11.14 -1.23 28.07
CA ILE A 786 12.42 -1.15 28.80
C ILE A 786 13.31 -2.28 28.30
N ASN A 787 14.33 -1.95 27.53
CA ASN A 787 15.16 -2.92 26.84
C ASN A 787 16.63 -2.87 27.28
N VAL A 788 17.47 -3.69 26.64
CA VAL A 788 18.92 -3.77 26.79
C VAL A 788 19.60 -2.39 26.85
N ASN A 789 19.04 -1.38 26.16
CA ASN A 789 19.52 0.00 26.19
C ASN A 789 19.51 0.62 27.59
N TYR A 790 18.59 0.25 28.49
CA TYR A 790 18.60 0.71 29.86
C TYR A 790 19.81 0.18 30.62
N ILE A 791 20.15 -1.09 30.44
CA ILE A 791 21.34 -1.72 31.06
C ILE A 791 22.62 -1.17 30.43
N MET A 792 22.64 -0.97 29.09
CA MET A 792 23.79 -0.36 28.43
C MET A 792 23.96 1.12 28.88
N ASN A 793 22.90 1.84 29.19
CA ASN A 793 22.99 3.18 29.77
C ASN A 793 23.62 3.16 31.18
N ILE A 794 23.35 2.14 32.00
CA ILE A 794 24.01 1.99 33.29
C ILE A 794 25.51 1.62 33.10
N LEU A 795 25.81 0.71 32.16
CA LEU A 795 27.18 0.33 31.83
C LEU A 795 28.00 1.52 31.33
N ARG A 796 27.41 2.42 30.52
CA ARG A 796 28.07 3.66 30.06
C ARG A 796 28.36 4.67 31.17
N GLN A 797 27.73 4.53 32.32
CA GLN A 797 27.93 5.44 33.47
C GLN A 797 29.02 4.92 34.42
N ILE A 798 29.59 3.74 34.16
CA ILE A 798 30.66 3.16 34.97
C ILE A 798 31.94 3.98 34.74
N ASP A 799 32.50 4.53 35.83
CA ASP A 799 33.87 5.03 35.80
C ASP A 799 34.84 3.86 35.77
N LEU A 800 35.54 3.69 34.65
CA LEU A 800 36.46 2.60 34.41
C LEU A 800 37.76 2.76 35.21
N GLU A 801 38.05 3.94 35.78
CA GLU A 801 39.22 4.19 36.61
C GLU A 801 38.95 3.90 38.10
N ASP A 802 37.73 4.01 38.61
CA ASP A 802 37.38 3.68 40.00
C ASP A 802 36.90 2.24 40.14
N LYS A 803 37.82 1.36 40.53
CA LYS A 803 37.52 -0.06 40.75
C LYS A 803 36.47 -0.34 41.83
N ALA A 804 36.25 0.58 42.75
CA ALA A 804 35.24 0.42 43.80
C ALA A 804 33.85 0.81 43.28
N GLU A 805 33.76 1.83 42.44
CA GLU A 805 32.52 2.25 41.75
C GLU A 805 32.14 1.23 40.66
N GLN A 806 33.14 0.72 39.94
CA GLN A 806 32.96 -0.33 38.94
C GLN A 806 32.32 -1.58 39.56
N ARG A 807 32.80 -2.05 40.71
CA ARG A 807 32.22 -3.19 41.43
C ARG A 807 30.79 -2.93 41.92
N ARG A 808 30.51 -1.75 42.46
CA ARG A 808 29.16 -1.39 42.90
C ARG A 808 28.16 -1.37 41.73
N ASN A 809 28.55 -0.82 40.63
CA ASN A 809 27.72 -0.76 39.43
C ASN A 809 27.53 -2.15 38.81
N GLN A 810 28.56 -2.99 38.81
CA GLN A 810 28.43 -4.39 38.39
C GLN A 810 27.47 -5.17 39.29
N GLU A 811 27.51 -5.00 40.61
CA GLU A 811 26.56 -5.61 41.53
C GLU A 811 25.13 -5.09 41.33
N GLN A 812 24.97 -3.82 41.07
CA GLN A 812 23.66 -3.21 40.77
C GLN A 812 23.07 -3.79 39.49
N ILE A 813 23.86 -3.90 38.44
CA ILE A 813 23.41 -4.49 37.17
C ILE A 813 23.06 -5.97 37.35
N ARG A 814 23.87 -6.73 38.11
CA ARG A 814 23.57 -8.15 38.41
C ARG A 814 22.23 -8.28 39.14
N ARG A 815 21.94 -7.42 40.12
CA ARG A 815 20.65 -7.41 40.83
C ARG A 815 19.48 -7.05 39.88
N ILE A 816 19.65 -6.09 38.95
CA ILE A 816 18.64 -5.75 37.95
C ILE A 816 18.39 -6.92 37.01
N LEU A 817 19.46 -7.60 36.57
CA LEU A 817 19.36 -8.79 35.70
C LEU A 817 18.71 -9.98 36.42
N ASP A 818 18.89 -10.11 37.71
CA ASP A 818 18.29 -11.19 38.50
C ASP A 818 16.79 -11.03 38.73
N HIS A 819 16.31 -9.79 38.76
CA HIS A 819 14.92 -9.46 39.02
C HIS A 819 14.20 -8.99 37.75
N ALA A 820 14.83 -9.02 36.57
CA ALA A 820 14.22 -8.63 35.32
C ALA A 820 13.20 -9.67 34.86
N ASP A 821 11.95 -9.24 34.72
CA ASP A 821 10.86 -10.06 34.20
C ASP A 821 10.78 -10.05 32.65
N ASP A 822 11.54 -9.18 32.02
CA ASP A 822 11.60 -9.08 30.57
C ASP A 822 12.22 -10.32 29.91
N PRO A 823 11.54 -11.01 28.98
CA PRO A 823 12.03 -12.22 28.31
C PRO A 823 13.33 -12.00 27.53
N THR A 824 13.47 -10.85 26.87
CA THR A 824 14.66 -10.48 26.08
C THR A 824 15.88 -10.28 26.99
N LEU A 825 15.68 -9.66 28.15
CA LEU A 825 16.69 -9.53 29.18
C LEU A 825 17.06 -10.87 29.79
N ARG A 826 16.11 -11.80 29.93
CA ARG A 826 16.41 -13.17 30.40
C ARG A 826 17.34 -13.92 29.46
N LEU A 827 17.09 -13.82 28.15
CA LEU A 827 17.92 -14.47 27.12
C LEU A 827 19.32 -13.85 27.02
N LYS A 828 19.39 -12.52 27.12
CA LYS A 828 20.67 -11.79 27.12
C LYS A 828 21.37 -11.72 28.48
N ARG A 829 20.71 -12.14 29.54
CA ARG A 829 21.21 -12.05 30.91
C ARG A 829 22.60 -12.68 31.10
N ASP A 830 22.75 -13.90 30.60
CA ASP A 830 24.00 -14.63 30.74
C ASP A 830 25.11 -14.02 29.87
N LEU A 831 24.77 -13.53 28.70
CA LEU A 831 25.67 -12.82 27.80
C LEU A 831 26.14 -11.49 28.40
N ILE A 832 25.22 -10.70 28.94
CA ILE A 832 25.55 -9.44 29.63
C ILE A 832 26.40 -9.71 30.89
N ARG A 833 26.10 -10.77 31.65
CA ARG A 833 26.94 -11.18 32.81
C ARG A 833 28.36 -11.55 32.40
N GLU A 834 28.48 -12.40 31.37
CA GLU A 834 29.82 -12.76 30.86
C GLU A 834 30.59 -11.53 30.38
N PHE A 835 29.92 -10.57 29.73
CA PHE A 835 30.55 -9.32 29.32
C PHE A 835 31.04 -8.50 30.53
N ILE A 836 30.19 -8.33 31.53
CA ILE A 836 30.50 -7.60 32.76
C ILE A 836 31.63 -8.27 33.55
N ASP A 837 31.64 -9.59 33.59
CA ASP A 837 32.61 -10.34 34.40
C ASP A 837 33.96 -10.48 33.70
N ASN A 838 33.98 -10.63 32.39
CA ASN A 838 35.20 -11.01 31.66
C ASN A 838 35.78 -9.86 30.81
N VAL A 839 34.97 -8.96 30.30
CA VAL A 839 35.40 -7.90 29.37
C VAL A 839 35.55 -6.56 30.08
N VAL A 840 34.51 -6.12 30.79
CA VAL A 840 34.49 -4.79 31.45
C VAL A 840 35.71 -4.57 32.37
N PRO A 841 36.21 -5.56 33.14
CA PRO A 841 37.39 -5.38 33.98
C PRO A 841 38.70 -5.13 33.21
N SER A 842 38.74 -5.45 31.91
CA SER A 842 39.92 -5.29 31.05
C SER A 842 39.86 -4.01 30.19
N LEU A 843 38.76 -3.25 30.23
CA LEU A 843 38.58 -2.03 29.48
C LEU A 843 39.28 -0.84 30.12
N ASN A 844 39.85 0.02 29.29
CA ASN A 844 40.45 1.30 29.66
C ASN A 844 39.49 2.46 29.39
N LYS A 845 39.83 3.63 29.91
CA LYS A 845 38.99 4.84 29.76
C LYS A 845 38.68 5.24 28.30
N ASP A 846 39.57 4.94 27.39
CA ASP A 846 39.44 5.27 25.96
C ASP A 846 38.66 4.22 25.18
N ASP A 847 38.32 3.08 25.82
CA ASP A 847 37.59 2.02 25.16
C ASP A 847 36.08 2.31 25.15
N ASP A 848 35.44 2.05 24.02
CA ASP A 848 34.01 2.23 23.84
C ASP A 848 33.27 0.96 24.31
N ILE A 849 32.62 1.05 25.47
CA ILE A 849 31.89 -0.08 26.09
C ILE A 849 30.84 -0.65 25.12
N ASP A 850 30.17 0.18 24.34
CA ASP A 850 29.15 -0.30 23.37
C ASP A 850 29.79 -1.04 22.21
N GLN A 851 30.89 -0.52 21.70
CA GLN A 851 31.61 -1.19 20.63
C GLN A 851 32.22 -2.52 21.13
N GLU A 852 32.74 -2.53 22.35
CA GLU A 852 33.26 -3.75 22.93
C GLU A 852 32.18 -4.79 23.26
N TYR A 853 31.00 -4.33 23.66
CA TYR A 853 29.85 -5.23 23.82
C TYR A 853 29.38 -5.81 22.47
N VAL A 854 29.28 -5.00 21.43
CA VAL A 854 28.94 -5.46 20.07
C VAL A 854 30.00 -6.45 19.55
N ASN A 855 31.27 -6.16 19.77
CA ASN A 855 32.37 -7.06 19.39
C ASN A 855 32.24 -8.39 20.13
N PHE A 856 32.01 -8.35 21.45
CA PHE A 856 31.85 -9.53 22.28
C PHE A 856 30.61 -10.34 21.86
N GLU A 857 29.48 -9.69 21.63
CA GLU A 857 28.24 -10.31 21.15
C GLU A 857 28.44 -11.00 19.80
N SER A 858 29.16 -10.34 18.88
CA SER A 858 29.46 -10.87 17.55
C SER A 858 30.35 -12.11 17.63
N ILE A 859 31.39 -12.08 18.46
CA ILE A 859 32.29 -13.23 18.69
C ILE A 859 31.50 -14.41 19.27
N LYS A 860 30.65 -14.16 20.24
CA LYS A 860 29.84 -15.22 20.89
C LYS A 860 28.85 -15.82 19.90
N LYS A 861 28.18 -14.97 19.12
CA LYS A 861 27.27 -15.40 18.06
C LYS A 861 27.98 -16.30 17.04
N GLU A 862 29.14 -15.89 16.56
CA GLU A 862 29.92 -16.69 15.61
C GLU A 862 30.36 -18.03 16.20
N ALA A 863 30.77 -18.03 17.44
CA ALA A 863 31.18 -19.27 18.15
C ALA A 863 29.99 -20.24 18.28
N GLU A 864 28.80 -19.76 18.62
CA GLU A 864 27.59 -20.59 18.69
C GLU A 864 27.17 -21.14 17.33
N PHE A 865 27.19 -20.32 16.28
CA PHE A 865 26.90 -20.79 14.90
C PHE A 865 27.89 -21.85 14.44
N LYS A 866 29.18 -21.64 14.67
CA LYS A 866 30.24 -22.58 14.32
C LYS A 866 30.12 -23.87 15.12
N GLY A 867 29.81 -23.78 16.41
CA GLY A 867 29.58 -24.93 17.29
C GLY A 867 28.41 -25.78 16.81
N PHE A 868 27.25 -25.16 16.59
CA PHE A 868 26.04 -25.85 16.12
C PHE A 868 26.22 -26.48 14.73
N ALA A 869 26.85 -25.75 13.80
CA ALA A 869 27.14 -26.24 12.46
C ALA A 869 28.12 -27.43 12.50
N GLY A 870 29.19 -27.36 13.35
CA GLY A 870 30.18 -28.43 13.50
C GLY A 870 29.62 -29.71 14.13
N GLU A 871 28.79 -29.58 15.19
CA GLU A 871 28.15 -30.71 15.86
C GLU A 871 27.25 -31.53 14.94
N ARG A 872 26.66 -30.87 13.93
CA ARG A 872 25.68 -31.48 13.03
C ARG A 872 26.15 -31.64 11.60
N SER A 873 27.39 -31.28 11.33
CA SER A 873 28.00 -31.33 10.00
C SER A 873 27.18 -30.56 8.95
N ILE A 874 26.71 -29.37 9.34
CA ILE A 874 25.87 -28.46 8.52
C ILE A 874 26.77 -27.34 7.99
N ASP A 875 26.45 -26.83 6.83
CA ASP A 875 27.11 -25.64 6.27
C ASP A 875 26.80 -24.38 7.10
N GLU A 876 27.80 -23.80 7.72
CA GLU A 876 27.73 -22.61 8.56
C GLU A 876 27.18 -21.42 7.81
N GLN A 877 27.54 -21.25 6.53
CA GLN A 877 27.07 -20.13 5.71
C GLN A 877 25.58 -20.27 5.34
N ALA A 878 25.16 -21.50 5.06
CA ALA A 878 23.74 -21.77 4.83
C ALA A 878 22.90 -21.55 6.10
N LEU A 879 23.44 -21.90 7.28
CA LEU A 879 22.79 -21.67 8.57
C LEU A 879 22.67 -20.16 8.87
N LYS A 880 23.72 -19.37 8.61
CA LYS A 880 23.69 -17.91 8.73
C LYS A 880 22.65 -17.27 7.77
N THR A 881 22.55 -17.79 6.57
CA THR A 881 21.53 -17.33 5.61
C THR A 881 20.10 -17.59 6.10
N ILE A 882 19.87 -18.77 6.68
CA ILE A 882 18.57 -19.12 7.27
C ILE A 882 18.28 -18.23 8.48
N SER A 883 19.27 -17.96 9.32
CA SER A 883 19.11 -17.06 10.47
C SER A 883 18.78 -15.63 10.06
N ASN A 884 19.45 -15.10 9.04
CA ASN A 884 19.14 -13.76 8.50
C ASN A 884 17.74 -13.70 7.87
N ASP A 885 17.34 -14.77 7.19
CA ASP A 885 15.99 -14.90 6.62
C ASP A 885 14.93 -14.94 7.73
N TYR A 886 15.21 -15.67 8.78
CA TYR A 886 14.38 -15.76 9.98
C TYR A 886 14.31 -14.43 10.75
N GLN A 887 15.42 -13.75 10.96
CA GLN A 887 15.45 -12.42 11.58
C GLN A 887 14.62 -11.37 10.85
N TYR A 888 14.41 -11.55 9.54
CA TYR A 888 13.59 -10.67 8.74
C TYR A 888 12.10 -11.05 8.77
N SER A 889 11.81 -12.34 8.66
CA SER A 889 10.46 -12.86 8.39
C SER A 889 9.85 -13.66 9.54
N GLY A 890 10.69 -14.09 10.52
CA GLY A 890 10.34 -14.98 11.60
C GLY A 890 10.07 -16.42 11.21
N VAL A 891 10.13 -16.72 9.94
CA VAL A 891 9.92 -18.08 9.44
C VAL A 891 11.18 -18.62 8.80
N VAL A 892 11.55 -19.84 9.20
CA VAL A 892 12.64 -20.56 8.55
C VAL A 892 12.23 -20.91 7.12
N ASN A 893 12.93 -20.36 6.14
CA ASN A 893 12.63 -20.58 4.73
C ASN A 893 12.71 -22.08 4.38
N PRO A 894 11.56 -22.71 3.99
CA PRO A 894 11.52 -24.14 3.73
C PRO A 894 12.45 -24.60 2.60
N HIS A 895 12.72 -23.70 1.64
CA HIS A 895 13.59 -24.01 0.50
C HIS A 895 15.06 -24.06 0.93
N HIS A 896 15.52 -23.10 1.71
CA HIS A 896 16.89 -23.07 2.24
C HIS A 896 17.11 -24.21 3.23
N LEU A 897 16.12 -24.47 4.09
CA LEU A 897 16.14 -25.57 5.03
C LEU A 897 16.21 -26.94 4.33
N LYS A 898 15.40 -27.17 3.29
CA LYS A 898 15.43 -28.41 2.50
C LYS A 898 16.78 -28.62 1.81
N LYS A 899 17.37 -27.55 1.30
CA LYS A 899 18.69 -27.59 0.65
C LYS A 899 19.80 -27.96 1.65
N MET A 900 19.72 -27.47 2.89
CA MET A 900 20.70 -27.71 3.95
C MET A 900 20.58 -29.13 4.57
N ILE A 901 19.37 -29.61 4.79
CA ILE A 901 19.11 -30.93 5.38
C ILE A 901 19.43 -32.09 4.40
N GLY A 902 19.41 -31.85 3.09
CA GLY A 902 19.73 -32.85 2.09
C GLY A 902 18.77 -34.05 2.09
N ASP A 903 19.29 -35.23 1.69
CA ASP A 903 18.51 -36.48 1.58
C ASP A 903 18.65 -37.39 2.79
N LEU A 904 18.22 -36.93 3.98
CA LEU A 904 18.14 -37.75 5.18
C LEU A 904 16.80 -38.55 5.23
N PRO A 905 16.72 -39.66 5.99
CA PRO A 905 15.47 -40.35 6.27
C PRO A 905 14.44 -39.42 6.95
N LEU A 906 13.16 -39.63 6.69
CA LEU A 906 12.05 -38.76 7.10
C LEU A 906 12.05 -38.43 8.60
N LYS A 907 12.41 -39.39 9.47
CA LYS A 907 12.48 -39.19 10.93
C LYS A 907 13.66 -38.33 11.35
N GLU A 908 14.78 -38.43 10.64
CA GLU A 908 15.96 -37.63 10.87
C GLU A 908 15.80 -36.22 10.27
N LYS A 909 15.14 -36.10 9.12
CA LYS A 909 14.77 -34.80 8.56
C LYS A 909 13.94 -33.97 9.53
N ARG A 910 12.93 -34.57 10.17
CA ARG A 910 12.09 -33.89 11.17
C ARG A 910 12.89 -33.45 12.40
N LYS A 911 13.82 -34.29 12.89
CA LYS A 911 14.67 -33.93 14.02
C LYS A 911 15.65 -32.80 13.68
N ALA A 912 16.29 -32.90 12.51
CA ALA A 912 17.22 -31.87 12.04
C ALA A 912 16.48 -30.53 11.80
N ARG A 913 15.32 -30.58 11.16
CA ARG A 913 14.47 -29.41 10.98
C ARG A 913 14.15 -28.72 12.30
N LYS A 914 13.58 -29.44 13.26
CA LYS A 914 13.18 -28.88 14.54
C LYS A 914 14.38 -28.31 15.32
N ALA A 915 15.54 -28.94 15.23
CA ALA A 915 16.77 -28.47 15.89
C ALA A 915 17.30 -27.18 15.25
N ILE A 916 17.22 -27.04 13.91
CA ILE A 916 17.64 -25.83 13.20
C ILE A 916 16.66 -24.69 13.47
N GLU A 917 15.37 -24.98 13.43
CA GLU A 917 14.32 -23.98 13.72
C GLU A 917 14.47 -23.46 15.17
N SER A 918 14.67 -24.34 16.16
CA SER A 918 14.87 -23.95 17.55
C SER A 918 16.18 -23.14 17.72
N PHE A 919 17.27 -23.57 17.12
CA PHE A 919 18.56 -22.88 17.22
C PHE A 919 18.48 -21.48 16.58
N VAL A 920 17.87 -21.37 15.41
CA VAL A 920 17.72 -20.09 14.71
C VAL A 920 16.80 -19.16 15.49
N ALA A 921 15.70 -19.65 16.06
CA ALA A 921 14.82 -18.87 16.90
C ALA A 921 15.55 -18.37 18.15
N GLU A 922 16.17 -19.26 18.91
CA GLU A 922 16.93 -18.93 20.15
C GLU A 922 18.08 -17.95 19.91
N THR A 923 18.83 -18.15 18.82
CA THR A 923 19.92 -17.22 18.46
C THR A 923 19.40 -15.88 17.95
N THR A 924 18.25 -15.86 17.28
CA THR A 924 17.63 -14.61 16.85
C THR A 924 17.12 -13.81 18.05
N GLU A 925 16.45 -14.44 19.00
CA GLU A 925 16.03 -13.79 20.24
C GLU A 925 17.23 -13.29 21.06
N LYS A 926 18.32 -14.06 21.13
CA LYS A 926 19.50 -13.73 21.92
C LYS A 926 20.34 -12.61 21.30
N TYR A 927 20.54 -12.61 19.99
CA TYR A 927 21.44 -11.71 19.25
C TYR A 927 20.73 -10.77 18.26
N GLY A 928 19.43 -10.94 18.06
CA GLY A 928 18.67 -10.13 17.16
C GLY A 928 18.03 -8.93 17.87
N VAL A 929 18.56 -7.74 17.71
CA VAL A 929 17.90 -6.47 17.96
C VAL A 929 18.01 -5.65 16.71
#